data_75d3b0b19bf35ded1349b444d3b34ac4
#
_entry.id   75d3b0b19bf35ded1349b444d3b34ac4
#
_cell.length_a   1.000
_cell.length_b   1.000
_cell.length_c   1.000
_cell.angle_alpha   90.00
_cell.angle_beta   90.00
_cell.angle_gamma   90.00
#
_symmetry.space_group_name_H-M   'P 1'
#
loop_
_entity.id
_entity.type
_entity.pdbx_description
1 polymer ?
#
loop_
_entity_poly.entity_id
_entity_poly.type
_entity_poly.pdbx_seq_one_letter_code
_entity_poly.pdbx_strand_id
1 'polypeptide(L)'
;MSSKHSDPLERFYKQFQAFVQNNPNVISAARAAAQIPESAKAVVVLSPYSLQHVFPREWVTKSYRKTIVERPERLLASSMGISAAITMYPSLFTLKSSHQRKGSLMAPHVLKVHGSSWPAELIELCQMADAKLLKGEIEVPDTWNSGDIYLSSKTIKALQGTIGAIETGVDSIFKGPSAEHISNRAFVAIRPPGHHCHYGTPSGFCLLNNAHVAIEYAYDTYNVTHVVVLDFDLHHGDGTQDICWKRAGFKPEEEPEDSSYDDFGKKFAEFPKVGYFSMHDINSFPTESGFATKENIKNASTCIMNSHDLNIWNIHLSKWTTEEEFNVLYRTKYRTLFAKADEFFRSAKLEMNQQGRPFKGLVVISAGFDASEFEQTSMQRHSVNVPTSFYTTFTKDALKLAQMHCHGKVLSLMEGGYSDKAICSGVFAHLIGLQNQDWVKEWGSEQVVKEIVRGCKPAWKPYKTKRAKDVIRIWAEEVIRLGRAMIPEFDDIIFKDAVNSAPSNSLLKATVEPASTSTIAQRIIRSHRSNASPEKELHENKPRSTEKQEQREIRSDTKVKQLSSNNRAAETQIPFLQQEFSSEDEDEEYVYDEELNKTFNRTVEDITIDDISRHLETLEIEKKGDEDSDHELKEKNWKNSHQRRLQGNGMYKNSLQYETASHKTASKRKYTNL
;
A
#
# COMPACT_ATOMS: atom_id res chain seq x y z
N MET A 1 41.93 -0.73 -4.20
CA MET A 1 41.28 -1.27 -2.98
C MET A 1 39.78 -1.22 -3.24
N SER A 2 39.17 -2.36 -3.55
CA SER A 2 37.74 -2.51 -3.78
C SER A 2 37.04 -2.23 -2.43
N SER A 3 36.24 -1.15 -2.35
CA SER A 3 35.35 -0.94 -1.23
C SER A 3 34.39 -2.12 -1.20
N LYS A 4 34.50 -2.97 -0.20
CA LYS A 4 33.47 -3.97 0.10
C LYS A 4 32.19 -3.19 0.34
N HIS A 5 31.29 -3.16 -0.64
CA HIS A 5 29.93 -2.73 -0.40
C HIS A 5 29.36 -3.71 0.62
N SER A 6 29.13 -3.25 1.84
CA SER A 6 28.44 -4.04 2.85
C SER A 6 27.03 -4.35 2.33
N ASP A 7 26.58 -5.58 2.54
CA ASP A 7 25.21 -5.97 2.26
C ASP A 7 24.26 -5.04 3.04
N PRO A 8 23.32 -4.33 2.41
CA PRO A 8 22.40 -3.42 3.10
C PRO A 8 21.51 -4.13 4.11
N LEU A 9 21.34 -5.44 4.01
CA LEU A 9 20.61 -6.24 4.98
C LEU A 9 21.51 -6.86 6.08
N GLU A 10 22.81 -6.58 6.11
CA GLU A 10 23.74 -7.13 7.11
C GLU A 10 23.25 -6.85 8.54
N ARG A 11 22.75 -5.65 8.80
CA ARG A 11 22.21 -5.26 10.11
C ARG A 11 20.97 -6.09 10.47
N PHE A 12 20.08 -6.33 9.50
CA PHE A 12 18.92 -7.19 9.67
C PHE A 12 19.34 -8.63 9.98
N TYR A 13 20.21 -9.23 9.19
CA TYR A 13 20.62 -10.62 9.39
C TYR A 13 21.30 -10.84 10.75
N LYS A 14 22.09 -9.89 11.21
CA LYS A 14 22.68 -9.94 12.54
C LYS A 14 21.63 -9.92 13.66
N GLN A 15 20.63 -9.04 13.55
CA GLN A 15 19.53 -8.97 14.52
C GLN A 15 18.65 -10.23 14.44
N PHE A 16 18.39 -10.73 13.25
CA PHE A 16 17.61 -11.93 13.04
C PHE A 16 18.30 -13.17 13.62
N GLN A 17 19.60 -13.32 13.45
CA GLN A 17 20.37 -14.40 14.08
C GLN A 17 20.27 -14.34 15.60
N ALA A 18 20.37 -13.15 16.20
CA ALA A 18 20.20 -12.97 17.63
C ALA A 18 18.76 -13.33 18.08
N PHE A 19 17.76 -12.94 17.32
CA PHE A 19 16.34 -13.30 17.56
C PHE A 19 16.18 -14.83 17.57
N VAL A 20 16.65 -15.52 16.53
CA VAL A 20 16.57 -16.98 16.42
C VAL A 20 17.27 -17.67 17.57
N GLN A 21 18.47 -17.20 17.96
CA GLN A 21 19.24 -17.77 19.08
C GLN A 21 18.53 -17.62 20.44
N ASN A 22 17.84 -16.50 20.64
CA ASN A 22 17.13 -16.22 21.90
C ASN A 22 15.74 -16.86 21.99
N ASN A 23 15.24 -17.43 20.88
CA ASN A 23 13.93 -18.06 20.79
C ASN A 23 14.07 -19.51 20.32
N PRO A 24 14.22 -20.47 21.24
CA PRO A 24 14.49 -21.89 20.91
C PRO A 24 13.46 -22.51 19.96
N ASN A 25 12.18 -22.11 20.08
CA ASN A 25 11.10 -22.61 19.23
C ASN A 25 11.29 -22.19 17.76
N VAL A 26 11.91 -21.03 17.52
CA VAL A 26 12.21 -20.51 16.18
C VAL A 26 13.44 -21.20 15.56
N ILE A 27 14.34 -21.80 16.36
CA ILE A 27 15.50 -22.53 15.84
C ILE A 27 15.05 -23.74 15.01
N SER A 28 14.05 -24.47 15.46
CA SER A 28 13.48 -25.58 14.69
C SER A 28 12.82 -25.08 13.41
N ALA A 29 12.10 -23.96 13.47
CA ALA A 29 11.52 -23.27 12.30
C ALA A 29 12.59 -22.87 11.28
N ALA A 30 13.67 -22.24 11.73
CA ALA A 30 14.75 -21.80 10.85
C ALA A 30 15.47 -22.98 10.19
N ARG A 31 15.60 -24.11 10.88
CA ARG A 31 16.17 -25.37 10.30
C ARG A 31 15.23 -25.98 9.27
N ALA A 32 13.94 -26.06 9.54
CA ALA A 32 12.93 -26.49 8.58
C ALA A 32 12.87 -25.55 7.35
N ALA A 33 13.04 -24.25 7.56
CA ALA A 33 13.10 -23.23 6.52
C ALA A 33 14.16 -23.45 5.47
N ALA A 34 15.33 -23.96 5.88
CA ALA A 34 16.43 -24.24 4.95
C ALA A 34 16.07 -25.31 3.92
N GLN A 35 14.99 -26.04 4.11
CA GLN A 35 14.51 -27.12 3.25
C GLN A 35 13.26 -26.76 2.45
N ILE A 36 12.64 -25.56 2.72
CA ILE A 36 11.48 -25.09 1.97
C ILE A 36 11.95 -24.57 0.60
N PRO A 37 11.33 -25.02 -0.51
CA PRO A 37 11.64 -24.48 -1.82
C PRO A 37 11.47 -22.95 -1.86
N GLU A 38 12.38 -22.23 -2.49
CA GLU A 38 12.29 -20.77 -2.64
C GLU A 38 10.98 -20.31 -3.30
N SER A 39 10.41 -21.14 -4.18
CA SER A 39 9.12 -20.88 -4.81
C SER A 39 7.94 -20.79 -3.82
N ALA A 40 8.06 -21.41 -2.65
CA ALA A 40 7.05 -21.35 -1.60
C ALA A 40 7.19 -20.12 -0.68
N LYS A 41 8.35 -19.45 -0.70
CA LYS A 41 8.58 -18.23 0.08
C LYS A 41 8.03 -17.00 -0.65
N ALA A 42 7.49 -16.03 0.09
CA ALA A 42 7.21 -14.70 -0.47
C ALA A 42 8.47 -13.85 -0.44
N VAL A 43 8.75 -13.18 -1.55
CA VAL A 43 9.83 -12.19 -1.61
C VAL A 43 9.29 -10.84 -1.17
N VAL A 44 9.98 -10.21 -0.23
CA VAL A 44 9.71 -8.83 0.18
C VAL A 44 10.86 -7.97 -0.35
N VAL A 45 10.54 -7.00 -1.19
CA VAL A 45 11.51 -6.07 -1.79
C VAL A 45 11.44 -4.74 -1.05
N LEU A 46 12.57 -4.32 -0.47
CA LEU A 46 12.73 -3.04 0.21
C LEU A 46 13.38 -2.03 -0.75
N SER A 47 12.87 -0.80 -0.77
CA SER A 47 13.37 0.29 -1.63
C SER A 47 13.95 1.45 -0.80
N PRO A 48 15.24 1.39 -0.38
CA PRO A 48 15.85 2.45 0.43
C PRO A 48 15.91 3.81 -0.30
N TYR A 49 15.98 3.81 -1.63
CA TYR A 49 15.95 5.06 -2.40
C TYR A 49 14.64 5.83 -2.27
N SER A 50 13.53 5.15 -2.04
CA SER A 50 12.22 5.79 -1.82
C SER A 50 12.22 6.75 -0.63
N LEU A 51 13.16 6.64 0.32
CA LEU A 51 13.37 7.60 1.41
C LEU A 51 13.76 9.00 0.93
N GLN A 52 14.28 9.14 -0.30
CA GLN A 52 14.77 10.41 -0.83
C GLN A 52 13.64 11.37 -1.26
N HIS A 53 12.40 10.89 -1.43
CA HIS A 53 11.26 11.74 -1.71
C HIS A 53 10.71 12.29 -0.39
N VAL A 54 11.04 13.56 -0.10
CA VAL A 54 10.73 14.25 1.15
C VAL A 54 10.10 15.59 0.82
N PHE A 55 9.06 15.99 1.57
CA PHE A 55 8.44 17.30 1.43
C PHE A 55 9.47 18.43 1.66
N PRO A 56 9.75 19.28 0.66
CA PRO A 56 10.93 20.13 0.69
C PRO A 56 10.70 21.58 1.17
N ARG A 57 9.45 22.04 1.33
CA ARG A 57 9.13 23.43 1.60
C ARG A 57 9.40 23.76 3.06
N GLU A 58 10.59 24.29 3.37
CA GLU A 58 11.03 24.55 4.74
C GLU A 58 10.36 25.74 5.39
N TRP A 59 9.83 26.70 4.59
CA TRP A 59 9.16 27.90 5.08
C TRP A 59 7.74 27.70 5.61
N VAL A 60 7.13 26.54 5.38
CA VAL A 60 5.80 26.25 5.89
C VAL A 60 5.83 25.98 7.40
N THR A 61 4.71 26.27 8.06
CA THR A 61 4.60 26.05 9.51
C THR A 61 4.77 24.56 9.87
N LYS A 62 5.16 24.29 11.12
CA LYS A 62 5.23 22.91 11.63
C LYS A 62 3.85 22.22 11.58
N SER A 63 2.77 22.97 11.84
CA SER A 63 1.40 22.45 11.74
C SER A 63 1.08 22.01 10.31
N TYR A 64 1.37 22.87 9.32
CA TYR A 64 1.19 22.49 7.91
C TYR A 64 2.02 21.28 7.52
N ARG A 65 3.30 21.20 7.94
CA ARG A 65 4.16 20.07 7.62
C ARG A 65 3.61 18.74 8.18
N LYS A 66 2.93 18.77 9.33
CA LYS A 66 2.28 17.58 9.88
C LYS A 66 1.09 17.08 9.04
N THR A 67 0.50 17.95 8.22
CA THR A 67 -0.60 17.56 7.33
C THR A 67 -0.13 16.83 6.07
N ILE A 68 1.17 16.82 5.79
CA ILE A 68 1.75 16.05 4.69
C ILE A 68 1.91 14.60 5.15
N VAL A 69 0.91 13.80 4.84
CA VAL A 69 0.78 12.41 5.35
C VAL A 69 1.61 11.40 4.55
N GLU A 70 1.86 11.67 3.26
CA GLU A 70 2.78 10.88 2.45
C GLU A 70 4.21 11.27 2.82
N ARG A 71 4.89 10.45 3.57
CA ARG A 71 6.18 10.74 4.21
C ARG A 71 7.10 9.51 4.25
N PRO A 72 8.43 9.68 4.33
CA PRO A 72 9.39 8.57 4.35
C PRO A 72 9.15 7.56 5.48
N GLU A 73 8.60 7.99 6.61
CA GLU A 73 8.29 7.15 7.77
C GLU A 73 7.29 6.04 7.46
N ARG A 74 6.51 6.15 6.38
CA ARG A 74 5.63 5.08 5.88
C ARG A 74 6.41 3.79 5.60
N LEU A 75 7.64 3.88 5.09
CA LEU A 75 8.49 2.71 4.88
C LEU A 75 8.95 2.08 6.20
N LEU A 76 9.19 2.87 7.24
CA LEU A 76 9.52 2.34 8.55
C LEU A 76 8.32 1.63 9.17
N ALA A 77 7.12 2.20 9.05
CA ALA A 77 5.89 1.53 9.48
C ALA A 77 5.67 0.22 8.73
N SER A 78 5.90 0.20 7.40
CA SER A 78 5.87 -1.02 6.59
C SER A 78 6.89 -2.05 7.10
N SER A 79 8.13 -1.63 7.43
CA SER A 79 9.15 -2.52 7.99
C SER A 79 8.74 -3.13 9.33
N MET A 80 7.95 -2.44 10.16
CA MET A 80 7.39 -3.01 11.40
C MET A 80 6.39 -4.13 11.06
N GLY A 81 5.48 -3.92 10.12
CA GLY A 81 4.53 -4.95 9.66
C GLY A 81 5.24 -6.16 9.03
N ILE A 82 6.26 -5.91 8.20
CA ILE A 82 7.09 -6.96 7.59
C ILE A 82 7.79 -7.78 8.67
N SER A 83 8.41 -7.13 9.66
CA SER A 83 9.11 -7.84 10.73
C SER A 83 8.15 -8.63 11.62
N ALA A 84 6.94 -8.13 11.85
CA ALA A 84 5.90 -8.87 12.57
C ALA A 84 5.55 -10.17 11.84
N ALA A 85 5.34 -10.14 10.52
CA ALA A 85 5.08 -11.34 9.72
C ALA A 85 6.25 -12.34 9.76
N ILE A 86 7.49 -11.84 9.66
CA ILE A 86 8.69 -12.68 9.70
C ILE A 86 8.87 -13.34 11.07
N THR A 87 8.55 -12.65 12.17
CA THR A 87 8.66 -13.22 13.52
C THR A 87 7.64 -14.32 13.76
N MET A 88 6.48 -14.26 13.11
CA MET A 88 5.48 -15.33 13.18
C MET A 88 5.85 -16.53 12.28
N TYR A 89 6.36 -16.28 11.08
CA TYR A 89 6.70 -17.29 10.08
C TYR A 89 8.11 -17.07 9.50
N PRO A 90 9.17 -17.29 10.28
CA PRO A 90 10.55 -16.93 9.89
C PRO A 90 11.01 -17.58 8.59
N SER A 91 10.45 -18.73 8.26
CA SER A 91 10.84 -19.56 7.11
C SER A 91 10.15 -19.16 5.81
N LEU A 92 9.07 -18.39 5.87
CA LEU A 92 8.19 -18.19 4.71
C LEU A 92 8.52 -16.93 3.90
N PHE A 93 9.54 -16.15 4.31
CA PHE A 93 9.88 -14.89 3.67
C PHE A 93 11.36 -14.82 3.26
N THR A 94 11.60 -14.20 2.11
CA THR A 94 12.94 -13.82 1.66
C THR A 94 12.98 -12.31 1.48
N LEU A 95 13.92 -11.62 2.16
CA LEU A 95 14.11 -10.19 2.01
C LEU A 95 15.11 -9.89 0.89
N LYS A 96 14.79 -8.88 0.08
CA LYS A 96 15.69 -8.28 -0.90
C LYS A 96 15.71 -6.77 -0.76
N SER A 97 16.88 -6.17 -0.92
CA SER A 97 17.01 -4.72 -1.05
C SER A 97 17.33 -4.36 -2.49
N SER A 98 16.57 -3.39 -3.03
CA SER A 98 16.80 -2.89 -4.39
C SER A 98 17.88 -1.80 -4.46
N HIS A 99 18.69 -1.60 -3.42
CA HIS A 99 19.68 -0.52 -3.33
C HIS A 99 20.70 -0.49 -4.48
N GLN A 100 20.98 -1.60 -5.12
CA GLN A 100 21.90 -1.67 -6.28
C GLN A 100 21.18 -1.48 -7.62
N ARG A 101 19.85 -1.46 -7.63
CA ARG A 101 19.07 -1.36 -8.87
C ARG A 101 18.29 -0.06 -8.90
N LYS A 102 18.63 0.78 -9.87
CA LYS A 102 17.90 1.96 -10.23
C LYS A 102 17.34 1.78 -11.62
N GLY A 103 16.01 1.84 -11.73
CA GLY A 103 15.35 1.93 -13.01
C GLY A 103 15.51 3.33 -13.62
N SER A 104 15.17 3.48 -14.89
CA SER A 104 15.17 4.77 -15.57
C SER A 104 13.74 5.25 -15.78
N LEU A 105 13.49 6.55 -15.55
CA LEU A 105 12.21 7.16 -15.91
C LEU A 105 11.99 7.12 -17.44
N MET A 106 13.08 7.03 -18.20
CA MET A 106 13.05 6.91 -19.68
C MET A 106 13.16 5.43 -20.13
N ALA A 107 12.93 4.46 -19.26
CA ALA A 107 12.91 3.06 -19.64
C ALA A 107 11.69 2.74 -20.53
N PRO A 108 11.81 1.81 -21.51
CA PRO A 108 10.72 1.50 -22.43
C PRO A 108 9.38 1.20 -21.77
N HIS A 109 9.39 0.44 -20.68
CA HIS A 109 8.17 0.09 -19.92
C HIS A 109 7.55 1.28 -19.18
N VAL A 110 8.33 2.30 -18.81
CA VAL A 110 7.80 3.57 -18.27
C VAL A 110 7.21 4.43 -19.38
N LEU A 111 7.92 4.54 -20.51
CA LEU A 111 7.46 5.34 -21.65
C LEU A 111 6.19 4.77 -22.30
N LYS A 112 6.00 3.45 -22.28
CA LYS A 112 4.75 2.83 -22.76
C LYS A 112 3.55 3.21 -21.90
N VAL A 113 3.75 3.39 -20.59
CA VAL A 113 2.69 3.81 -19.67
C VAL A 113 2.39 5.29 -19.80
N HIS A 114 3.44 6.14 -19.82
CA HIS A 114 3.33 7.57 -19.61
C HIS A 114 3.68 8.43 -20.84
N GLY A 115 4.03 7.79 -21.97
CA GLY A 115 4.61 8.52 -23.10
C GLY A 115 6.01 9.06 -22.78
N SER A 116 6.59 9.79 -23.73
CA SER A 116 7.91 10.41 -23.54
C SER A 116 7.83 11.78 -22.86
N SER A 117 6.72 12.47 -22.99
CA SER A 117 6.54 13.85 -22.51
C SER A 117 6.51 13.91 -20.98
N TRP A 118 5.67 13.13 -20.35
CA TRP A 118 5.51 13.19 -18.89
C TRP A 118 6.79 12.83 -18.11
N PRO A 119 7.50 11.74 -18.37
CA PRO A 119 8.75 11.45 -17.67
C PRO A 119 9.83 12.52 -17.90
N ALA A 120 9.89 13.12 -19.10
CA ALA A 120 10.83 14.19 -19.41
C ALA A 120 10.49 15.47 -18.63
N GLU A 121 9.22 15.89 -18.60
CA GLU A 121 8.71 17.04 -17.83
C GLU A 121 8.98 16.85 -16.34
N LEU A 122 8.68 15.66 -15.79
CA LEU A 122 8.91 15.33 -14.38
C LEU A 122 10.41 15.45 -14.02
N ILE A 123 11.30 15.02 -14.91
CA ILE A 123 12.75 15.18 -14.71
C ILE A 123 13.13 16.66 -14.69
N GLU A 124 12.62 17.46 -15.62
CA GLU A 124 12.90 18.90 -15.70
C GLU A 124 12.38 19.63 -14.46
N LEU A 125 11.12 19.39 -14.06
CA LEU A 125 10.54 19.97 -12.86
C LEU A 125 11.36 19.64 -11.60
N CYS A 126 11.79 18.40 -11.44
CA CYS A 126 12.64 18.01 -10.31
C CYS A 126 14.01 18.70 -10.34
N GLN A 127 14.60 18.88 -11.53
CA GLN A 127 15.89 19.59 -11.67
C GLN A 127 15.79 21.06 -11.31
N MET A 128 14.66 21.69 -11.63
CA MET A 128 14.41 23.11 -11.32
C MET A 128 13.89 23.35 -9.90
N ALA A 129 13.37 22.30 -9.23
CA ALA A 129 12.70 22.42 -7.94
C ALA A 129 13.54 23.11 -6.88
N ASP A 130 14.79 22.69 -6.68
CA ASP A 130 15.66 23.24 -5.62
C ASP A 130 15.91 24.74 -5.82
N ALA A 131 16.02 25.22 -7.07
CA ALA A 131 16.20 26.65 -7.37
C ALA A 131 14.95 27.49 -7.04
N LYS A 132 13.74 26.97 -7.25
CA LYS A 132 12.48 27.58 -6.84
C LYS A 132 12.35 27.59 -5.31
N LEU A 133 12.60 26.44 -4.69
CA LEU A 133 12.53 26.26 -3.24
C LEU A 133 13.43 27.23 -2.48
N LEU A 134 14.66 27.47 -2.97
CA LEU A 134 15.60 28.46 -2.38
C LEU A 134 15.08 29.89 -2.43
N LYS A 135 14.21 30.21 -3.38
CA LYS A 135 13.53 31.53 -3.49
C LYS A 135 12.27 31.62 -2.64
N GLY A 136 11.84 30.52 -2.01
CA GLY A 136 10.55 30.42 -1.32
C GLY A 136 9.35 30.32 -2.27
N GLU A 137 9.58 29.85 -3.50
CA GLU A 137 8.56 29.63 -4.53
C GLU A 137 8.08 28.18 -4.48
N ILE A 138 6.80 27.94 -4.87
CA ILE A 138 6.27 26.60 -5.04
C ILE A 138 6.91 25.99 -6.30
N GLU A 139 7.42 24.75 -6.16
CA GLU A 139 8.20 24.10 -7.20
C GLU A 139 7.37 23.41 -8.26
N VAL A 140 6.10 23.12 -7.97
CA VAL A 140 5.17 22.48 -8.92
C VAL A 140 4.35 23.53 -9.69
N PRO A 141 3.75 23.19 -10.84
CA PRO A 141 2.83 24.07 -11.57
C PRO A 141 1.61 24.48 -10.72
N ASP A 142 1.10 25.69 -10.96
CA ASP A 142 -0.07 26.23 -10.25
C ASP A 142 -1.37 25.43 -10.52
N THR A 143 -1.39 24.65 -11.61
CA THR A 143 -2.52 23.76 -11.96
C THR A 143 -2.59 22.51 -11.09
N TRP A 144 -1.50 22.17 -10.39
CA TRP A 144 -1.45 20.99 -9.53
C TRP A 144 -1.80 21.34 -8.09
N ASN A 145 -2.35 20.34 -7.38
CA ASN A 145 -2.54 20.46 -5.95
C ASN A 145 -1.18 20.41 -5.23
N SER A 146 -0.67 21.59 -4.89
CA SER A 146 0.62 21.73 -4.23
C SER A 146 0.65 21.19 -2.79
N GLY A 147 -0.50 20.82 -2.23
CA GLY A 147 -0.57 20.11 -0.94
C GLY A 147 -0.27 18.62 -1.08
N ASP A 148 -0.69 18.04 -2.19
CA ASP A 148 -0.53 16.60 -2.45
C ASP A 148 0.72 16.32 -3.28
N ILE A 149 1.06 17.21 -4.21
CA ILE A 149 2.22 17.03 -5.09
C ILE A 149 3.35 17.97 -4.67
N TYR A 150 4.51 17.40 -4.45
CA TYR A 150 5.73 18.13 -4.13
C TYR A 150 6.95 17.46 -4.77
N LEU A 151 7.94 18.23 -5.13
CA LEU A 151 9.12 17.77 -5.86
C LEU A 151 10.40 18.34 -5.24
N SER A 152 11.50 17.61 -5.41
CA SER A 152 12.86 18.08 -5.16
C SER A 152 13.83 17.41 -6.14
N SER A 153 15.05 17.87 -6.24
CA SER A 153 16.10 17.19 -7.02
C SER A 153 16.29 15.72 -6.61
N LYS A 154 15.97 15.38 -5.35
CA LYS A 154 16.09 14.03 -4.81
C LYS A 154 14.94 13.11 -5.24
N THR A 155 13.80 13.67 -5.68
CA THR A 155 12.62 12.90 -6.10
C THR A 155 12.94 11.98 -7.28
N ILE A 156 13.76 12.42 -8.25
CA ILE A 156 14.20 11.57 -9.38
C ILE A 156 14.86 10.29 -8.86
N LYS A 157 15.76 10.43 -7.89
CA LYS A 157 16.47 9.30 -7.32
C LYS A 157 15.55 8.33 -6.59
N ALA A 158 14.52 8.86 -5.92
CA ALA A 158 13.49 8.04 -5.28
C ALA A 158 12.69 7.26 -6.33
N LEU A 159 12.23 7.91 -7.40
CA LEU A 159 11.49 7.26 -8.48
C LEU A 159 12.32 6.20 -9.22
N GLN A 160 13.61 6.48 -9.48
CA GLN A 160 14.53 5.48 -10.02
C GLN A 160 14.64 4.25 -9.12
N GLY A 161 14.66 4.46 -7.81
CA GLY A 161 14.64 3.37 -6.81
C GLY A 161 13.32 2.61 -6.82
N THR A 162 12.20 3.31 -6.94
CA THR A 162 10.86 2.70 -7.04
C THR A 162 10.75 1.82 -8.28
N ILE A 163 11.15 2.32 -9.47
CA ILE A 163 11.18 1.53 -10.70
C ILE A 163 12.09 0.30 -10.54
N GLY A 164 13.29 0.47 -10.00
CA GLY A 164 14.22 -0.64 -9.77
C GLY A 164 13.70 -1.68 -8.77
N ALA A 165 12.91 -1.27 -7.78
CA ALA A 165 12.25 -2.16 -6.84
C ALA A 165 11.10 -2.95 -7.52
N ILE A 166 10.30 -2.29 -8.33
CA ILE A 166 9.24 -2.91 -9.15
C ILE A 166 9.85 -3.98 -10.06
N GLU A 167 10.88 -3.63 -10.83
CA GLU A 167 11.59 -4.57 -11.71
C GLU A 167 12.14 -5.77 -10.90
N THR A 168 12.71 -5.53 -9.71
CA THR A 168 13.22 -6.57 -8.82
C THR A 168 12.09 -7.48 -8.32
N GLY A 169 10.91 -6.92 -8.02
CA GLY A 169 9.72 -7.66 -7.62
C GLY A 169 9.24 -8.59 -8.76
N VAL A 170 9.11 -8.08 -9.97
CA VAL A 170 8.72 -8.86 -11.16
C VAL A 170 9.75 -9.95 -11.45
N ASP A 171 11.04 -9.62 -11.44
CA ASP A 171 12.12 -10.60 -11.65
C ASP A 171 12.09 -11.72 -10.60
N SER A 172 11.73 -11.39 -9.36
CA SER A 172 11.62 -12.38 -8.29
C SER A 172 10.51 -13.40 -8.52
N ILE A 173 9.44 -13.00 -9.23
CA ILE A 173 8.31 -13.87 -9.56
C ILE A 173 8.59 -14.75 -10.78
N PHE A 174 9.28 -14.22 -11.79
CA PHE A 174 9.47 -14.93 -13.07
C PHE A 174 10.84 -15.53 -13.24
N LYS A 175 11.87 -14.95 -12.67
CA LYS A 175 13.28 -15.38 -12.84
C LYS A 175 13.87 -15.93 -11.54
N GLY A 176 13.40 -15.40 -10.38
CA GLY A 176 13.91 -15.74 -9.07
C GLY A 176 15.29 -15.17 -8.76
N PRO A 177 15.79 -15.37 -7.55
CA PRO A 177 17.14 -14.98 -7.13
C PRO A 177 18.24 -15.81 -7.79
N SER A 178 17.94 -17.05 -8.19
CA SER A 178 18.78 -17.92 -9.01
C SER A 178 17.93 -18.57 -10.10
N ALA A 179 18.57 -19.10 -11.14
CA ALA A 179 17.87 -19.80 -12.22
C ALA A 179 17.09 -21.04 -11.73
N GLU A 180 17.44 -21.57 -10.57
CA GLU A 180 16.90 -22.81 -10.01
C GLU A 180 15.65 -22.57 -9.14
N HIS A 181 15.50 -21.37 -8.55
CA HIS A 181 14.45 -21.07 -7.57
C HIS A 181 13.67 -19.81 -7.95
N ILE A 182 12.41 -19.99 -8.31
CA ILE A 182 11.48 -18.92 -8.66
C ILE A 182 10.43 -18.80 -7.56
N SER A 183 10.35 -17.64 -6.89
CA SER A 183 9.22 -17.30 -6.03
C SER A 183 7.98 -17.02 -6.86
N ASN A 184 6.81 -17.39 -6.36
CA ASN A 184 5.54 -17.06 -7.03
C ASN A 184 4.91 -15.77 -6.49
N ARG A 185 5.46 -15.18 -5.43
CA ARG A 185 4.82 -14.07 -4.70
C ARG A 185 5.85 -13.03 -4.32
N ALA A 186 5.53 -11.76 -4.57
CA ALA A 186 6.35 -10.66 -4.10
C ALA A 186 5.51 -9.52 -3.54
N PHE A 187 5.97 -8.91 -2.45
CA PHE A 187 5.50 -7.64 -1.96
C PHE A 187 6.62 -6.61 -2.11
N VAL A 188 6.31 -5.46 -2.69
CA VAL A 188 7.28 -4.38 -2.95
C VAL A 188 6.91 -3.17 -2.09
N ALA A 189 7.71 -2.93 -1.06
CA ALA A 189 7.56 -1.80 -0.15
C ALA A 189 8.17 -0.54 -0.78
N ILE A 190 7.36 0.24 -1.46
CA ILE A 190 7.74 1.44 -2.23
C ILE A 190 6.92 2.65 -1.82
N ARG A 191 7.44 3.82 -2.14
CA ARG A 191 6.79 5.14 -2.15
C ARG A 191 7.51 6.08 -3.12
N PRO A 192 6.84 7.14 -3.64
CA PRO A 192 5.42 7.45 -3.45
C PRO A 192 4.49 6.39 -4.03
N PRO A 193 3.17 6.41 -3.70
CA PRO A 193 2.17 5.55 -4.32
C PRO A 193 2.02 5.86 -5.82
N GLY A 194 1.20 5.07 -6.54
CA GLY A 194 1.13 5.17 -8.00
C GLY A 194 -0.25 5.19 -8.62
N HIS A 195 -1.29 4.67 -7.95
CA HIS A 195 -2.57 4.35 -8.59
C HIS A 195 -3.40 5.56 -9.04
N HIS A 196 -3.11 6.77 -8.52
CA HIS A 196 -3.73 8.01 -8.98
C HIS A 196 -2.98 8.70 -10.12
N CYS A 197 -1.77 8.26 -10.49
CA CYS A 197 -1.04 8.89 -11.59
C CYS A 197 -1.64 8.43 -12.92
N HIS A 198 -2.19 9.39 -13.66
CA HIS A 198 -2.70 9.23 -15.01
C HIS A 198 -1.56 9.08 -16.03
N TYR A 199 -1.90 8.99 -17.31
CA TYR A 199 -0.91 8.89 -18.38
C TYR A 199 0.14 10.01 -18.33
N GLY A 200 -0.27 11.27 -18.21
CA GLY A 200 0.59 12.45 -18.21
C GLY A 200 0.35 13.41 -17.06
N THR A 201 -0.39 13.01 -16.01
CA THR A 201 -0.79 13.91 -14.93
C THR A 201 -0.61 13.24 -13.59
N PRO A 202 0.17 13.83 -12.66
CA PRO A 202 0.29 13.36 -11.30
C PRO A 202 -0.94 13.74 -10.48
N SER A 203 -1.31 12.89 -9.55
CA SER A 203 -2.47 13.12 -8.69
C SER A 203 -2.32 12.33 -7.38
N GLY A 204 -2.95 12.77 -6.28
CA GLY A 204 -3.02 12.01 -5.04
C GLY A 204 -1.68 11.43 -4.56
N PHE A 205 -0.64 12.26 -4.44
CA PHE A 205 0.75 11.89 -4.13
C PHE A 205 1.49 11.09 -5.21
N CYS A 206 0.80 10.59 -6.24
CA CYS A 206 1.34 9.68 -7.24
C CYS A 206 2.03 10.43 -8.39
N LEU A 207 3.27 10.02 -8.73
CA LEU A 207 4.08 10.63 -9.80
C LEU A 207 4.27 9.71 -11.01
N LEU A 208 4.20 8.40 -10.82
CA LEU A 208 4.23 7.36 -11.85
C LEU A 208 3.20 6.29 -11.46
N ASN A 209 2.55 5.66 -12.45
CA ASN A 209 1.64 4.57 -12.19
C ASN A 209 2.41 3.26 -12.00
N ASN A 210 2.67 2.92 -10.74
CA ASN A 210 3.51 1.80 -10.34
C ASN A 210 2.98 0.45 -10.88
N ALA A 211 1.66 0.25 -10.87
CA ALA A 211 1.03 -0.97 -11.36
C ALA A 211 1.24 -1.16 -12.87
N HIS A 212 0.95 -0.14 -13.66
CA HIS A 212 1.15 -0.23 -15.12
C HIS A 212 2.62 -0.31 -15.52
N VAL A 213 3.54 0.35 -14.79
CA VAL A 213 4.99 0.20 -15.00
C VAL A 213 5.43 -1.26 -14.77
N ALA A 214 4.91 -1.91 -13.71
CA ALA A 214 5.18 -3.32 -13.46
C ALA A 214 4.62 -4.24 -14.56
N ILE A 215 3.41 -3.93 -15.04
CA ILE A 215 2.72 -4.67 -16.10
C ILE A 215 3.50 -4.62 -17.41
N GLU A 216 3.93 -3.44 -17.83
CA GLU A 216 4.72 -3.29 -19.07
C GLU A 216 6.08 -3.97 -18.93
N TYR A 217 6.76 -3.85 -17.80
CA TYR A 217 8.01 -4.56 -17.56
C TYR A 217 7.84 -6.09 -17.61
N ALA A 218 6.74 -6.60 -17.01
CA ALA A 218 6.43 -8.03 -17.05
C ALA A 218 6.11 -8.54 -18.47
N TYR A 219 5.46 -7.70 -19.31
CA TYR A 219 5.23 -8.03 -20.71
C TYR A 219 6.55 -8.02 -21.49
N ASP A 220 7.32 -6.95 -21.42
CA ASP A 220 8.54 -6.78 -22.19
C ASP A 220 9.60 -7.85 -21.88
N THR A 221 9.71 -8.23 -20.60
CA THR A 221 10.77 -9.13 -20.14
C THR A 221 10.34 -10.59 -20.14
N TYR A 222 9.08 -10.84 -19.86
CA TYR A 222 8.59 -12.20 -19.59
C TYR A 222 7.41 -12.61 -20.46
N ASN A 223 6.95 -11.76 -21.39
CA ASN A 223 5.80 -12.01 -22.27
C ASN A 223 4.51 -12.31 -21.48
N VAL A 224 4.25 -11.56 -20.40
CA VAL A 224 2.99 -11.63 -19.67
C VAL A 224 1.89 -11.01 -20.53
N THR A 225 0.88 -11.80 -20.91
CA THR A 225 -0.14 -11.37 -21.89
C THR A 225 -1.38 -10.76 -21.25
N HIS A 226 -1.76 -11.23 -20.03
CA HIS A 226 -2.98 -10.78 -19.36
C HIS A 226 -2.69 -10.52 -17.89
N VAL A 227 -3.19 -9.42 -17.39
CA VAL A 227 -2.97 -9.00 -16.00
C VAL A 227 -4.29 -8.58 -15.36
N VAL A 228 -4.55 -9.09 -14.17
CA VAL A 228 -5.60 -8.60 -13.28
C VAL A 228 -4.94 -7.67 -12.27
N VAL A 229 -5.42 -6.44 -12.17
CA VAL A 229 -5.10 -5.51 -11.08
C VAL A 229 -6.23 -5.57 -10.07
N LEU A 230 -5.92 -5.96 -8.83
CA LEU A 230 -6.84 -5.93 -7.68
C LEU A 230 -6.42 -4.76 -6.80
N ASP A 231 -7.28 -3.77 -6.68
CA ASP A 231 -7.01 -2.54 -5.92
C ASP A 231 -7.90 -2.51 -4.68
N PHE A 232 -7.29 -2.51 -3.49
CA PHE A 232 -7.99 -2.42 -2.22
C PHE A 232 -7.63 -1.16 -1.40
N ASP A 233 -7.00 -0.18 -2.05
CA ASP A 233 -6.83 1.15 -1.45
C ASP A 233 -8.19 1.76 -1.10
N LEU A 234 -8.25 2.63 -0.09
CA LEU A 234 -9.47 3.34 0.27
C LEU A 234 -10.01 4.19 -0.89
N HIS A 235 -9.08 4.72 -1.68
CA HIS A 235 -9.36 5.67 -2.76
C HIS A 235 -9.50 4.93 -4.10
N HIS A 236 -10.34 5.47 -4.98
CA HIS A 236 -10.43 4.95 -6.35
C HIS A 236 -9.13 5.22 -7.11
N GLY A 237 -8.46 4.19 -7.62
CA GLY A 237 -7.27 4.32 -8.44
C GLY A 237 -7.60 4.82 -9.85
N ASP A 238 -8.05 6.06 -9.94
CA ASP A 238 -8.53 6.72 -11.16
C ASP A 238 -7.47 6.77 -12.25
N GLY A 239 -6.20 6.99 -11.89
CA GLY A 239 -5.08 6.95 -12.83
C GLY A 239 -4.87 5.57 -13.43
N THR A 240 -4.96 4.49 -12.63
CA THR A 240 -4.85 3.12 -13.14
C THR A 240 -6.00 2.78 -14.09
N GLN A 241 -7.22 3.17 -13.74
CA GLN A 241 -8.40 2.98 -14.59
C GLN A 241 -8.31 3.79 -15.88
N ASP A 242 -7.88 5.06 -15.81
CA ASP A 242 -7.71 5.94 -16.98
C ASP A 242 -6.72 5.36 -18.01
N ILE A 243 -5.61 4.82 -17.54
CA ILE A 243 -4.66 4.13 -18.42
C ILE A 243 -5.31 2.88 -19.07
N CYS A 244 -6.23 2.18 -18.40
CA CYS A 244 -7.02 1.11 -19.04
C CYS A 244 -7.91 1.64 -20.16
N TRP A 245 -8.59 2.78 -19.95
CA TRP A 245 -9.37 3.44 -21.01
C TRP A 245 -8.51 3.80 -22.20
N LYS A 246 -7.36 4.44 -21.94
CA LYS A 246 -6.41 4.82 -23.01
C LYS A 246 -5.89 3.60 -23.77
N ARG A 247 -5.57 2.50 -23.08
CA ARG A 247 -5.13 1.24 -23.72
C ARG A 247 -6.20 0.67 -24.64
N ALA A 248 -7.47 0.85 -24.32
CA ALA A 248 -8.60 0.45 -25.17
C ALA A 248 -8.84 1.40 -26.35
N GLY A 249 -8.12 2.51 -26.43
CA GLY A 249 -8.18 3.49 -27.53
C GLY A 249 -9.14 4.65 -27.29
N PHE A 250 -9.58 4.85 -26.04
CA PHE A 250 -10.43 6.00 -25.69
C PHE A 250 -9.58 7.20 -25.31
N LYS A 251 -10.07 8.39 -25.71
CA LYS A 251 -9.46 9.68 -25.34
C LYS A 251 -10.17 10.24 -24.11
N PRO A 252 -9.47 10.99 -23.24
CA PRO A 252 -10.12 11.80 -22.22
C PRO A 252 -11.08 12.82 -22.84
N GLU A 253 -12.22 13.08 -22.20
CA GLU A 253 -13.23 14.03 -22.71
C GLU A 253 -12.73 15.50 -22.72
N GLU A 254 -11.73 15.85 -21.91
CA GLU A 254 -11.29 17.24 -21.64
C GLU A 254 -9.99 17.66 -22.37
N GLU A 255 -9.40 16.81 -23.23
CA GLU A 255 -8.19 17.22 -23.96
C GLU A 255 -8.56 18.11 -25.16
N PRO A 256 -7.90 19.28 -25.34
CA PRO A 256 -8.09 20.13 -26.53
C PRO A 256 -7.77 19.33 -27.79
N GLU A 257 -8.58 19.52 -28.84
CA GLU A 257 -8.37 18.89 -30.17
C GLU A 257 -6.99 19.19 -30.78
N ASP A 258 -6.31 20.21 -30.27
CA ASP A 258 -5.02 20.73 -30.74
C ASP A 258 -3.80 20.27 -29.94
N SER A 259 -3.98 19.30 -29.03
CA SER A 259 -2.83 18.71 -28.34
C SER A 259 -1.97 17.97 -29.37
N SER A 260 -0.75 18.47 -29.58
CA SER A 260 0.27 17.93 -30.51
C SER A 260 0.77 16.52 -30.14
N TYR A 261 -0.01 15.76 -29.43
CA TYR A 261 0.24 14.38 -29.12
C TYR A 261 -0.20 13.49 -30.28
N ASP A 262 0.67 13.34 -31.27
CA ASP A 262 0.52 12.41 -32.42
C ASP A 262 0.26 10.94 -32.00
N ASP A 263 0.23 10.65 -30.70
CA ASP A 263 0.05 9.31 -30.16
C ASP A 263 -1.39 9.05 -29.66
N PHE A 264 -2.26 10.08 -29.62
CA PHE A 264 -3.67 9.90 -29.29
C PHE A 264 -4.44 9.33 -30.49
N GLY A 265 -5.04 8.16 -30.27
CA GLY A 265 -5.81 7.44 -31.29
C GLY A 265 -5.06 6.28 -31.95
N LYS A 266 -3.76 6.11 -31.67
CA LYS A 266 -3.10 4.82 -31.93
C LYS A 266 -3.46 3.87 -30.80
N LYS A 267 -4.13 2.79 -31.12
CA LYS A 267 -4.38 1.70 -30.19
C LYS A 267 -3.04 1.24 -29.61
N PHE A 268 -2.93 1.11 -28.30
CA PHE A 268 -1.79 0.46 -27.68
C PHE A 268 -1.54 -0.90 -28.34
N ALA A 269 -0.33 -1.44 -28.19
CA ALA A 269 -0.05 -2.80 -28.59
C ALA A 269 -1.14 -3.75 -28.05
N GLU A 270 -1.50 -4.77 -28.81
CA GLU A 270 -2.54 -5.74 -28.43
C GLU A 270 -2.37 -6.29 -27.02
N PHE A 271 -1.13 -6.38 -26.52
CA PHE A 271 -0.76 -6.86 -25.19
C PHE A 271 0.14 -5.87 -24.46
N PRO A 272 0.15 -5.92 -23.11
CA PRO A 272 -0.67 -6.78 -22.24
C PRO A 272 -2.12 -6.30 -22.15
N LYS A 273 -3.10 -7.22 -22.06
CA LYS A 273 -4.50 -6.88 -21.72
C LYS A 273 -4.63 -6.79 -20.21
N VAL A 274 -5.32 -5.77 -19.73
CA VAL A 274 -5.43 -5.45 -18.30
C VAL A 274 -6.89 -5.42 -17.88
N GLY A 275 -7.23 -6.17 -16.84
CA GLY A 275 -8.49 -6.02 -16.11
C GLY A 275 -8.25 -5.29 -14.79
N TYR A 276 -9.00 -4.23 -14.51
CA TYR A 276 -8.93 -3.43 -13.30
C TYR A 276 -10.15 -3.65 -12.40
N PHE A 277 -9.90 -4.05 -11.18
CA PHE A 277 -10.92 -4.46 -10.21
C PHE A 277 -10.66 -3.76 -8.88
N SER A 278 -11.47 -2.74 -8.57
CA SER A 278 -11.24 -1.86 -7.43
C SER A 278 -12.36 -1.94 -6.41
N MET A 279 -12.00 -1.83 -5.14
CA MET A 279 -12.90 -1.71 -4.01
C MET A 279 -12.51 -0.47 -3.19
N HIS A 280 -13.35 0.57 -3.19
CA HIS A 280 -13.00 1.88 -2.63
C HIS A 280 -14.21 2.60 -2.01
N ASP A 281 -13.96 3.68 -1.26
CA ASP A 281 -15.00 4.58 -0.78
C ASP A 281 -15.34 5.63 -1.86
N ILE A 282 -16.56 5.56 -2.40
CA ILE A 282 -17.05 6.49 -3.44
C ILE A 282 -17.13 7.94 -2.98
N ASN A 283 -17.06 8.21 -1.68
CA ASN A 283 -17.13 9.57 -1.15
C ASN A 283 -15.74 10.17 -0.84
N SER A 284 -14.69 9.36 -0.91
CA SER A 284 -13.31 9.79 -0.72
C SER A 284 -12.68 10.26 -2.04
N PHE A 285 -11.50 10.89 -2.00
CA PHE A 285 -10.76 11.32 -3.18
C PHE A 285 -10.67 10.19 -4.25
N PRO A 286 -10.77 10.46 -5.55
CA PRO A 286 -11.00 11.75 -6.22
C PRO A 286 -12.49 12.12 -6.38
N THR A 287 -13.38 11.37 -5.76
CA THR A 287 -14.84 11.51 -5.86
C THR A 287 -15.47 12.27 -4.69
N GLU A 288 -14.67 12.96 -3.90
CA GLU A 288 -15.09 13.68 -2.71
C GLU A 288 -16.00 14.86 -3.04
N SER A 289 -17.09 15.00 -2.29
CA SER A 289 -18.09 16.07 -2.47
C SER A 289 -17.46 17.46 -2.39
N GLY A 290 -17.74 18.29 -3.38
CA GLY A 290 -17.21 19.66 -3.50
C GLY A 290 -15.96 19.75 -4.38
N PHE A 291 -15.34 18.63 -4.74
CA PHE A 291 -14.16 18.57 -5.62
C PHE A 291 -14.40 17.67 -6.84
N ALA A 292 -15.13 16.57 -6.64
CA ALA A 292 -15.38 15.59 -7.68
C ALA A 292 -16.14 16.19 -8.87
N THR A 293 -15.66 15.88 -10.06
CA THR A 293 -16.43 16.09 -11.29
C THR A 293 -17.47 14.98 -11.44
N LYS A 294 -18.47 15.23 -12.26
CA LYS A 294 -19.44 14.19 -12.67
C LYS A 294 -18.73 13.00 -13.29
N GLU A 295 -17.64 13.25 -14.01
CA GLU A 295 -16.83 12.22 -14.68
C GLU A 295 -16.09 11.35 -13.68
N ASN A 296 -15.44 11.91 -12.66
CA ASN A 296 -14.82 11.14 -11.59
C ASN A 296 -15.81 10.15 -10.94
N ILE A 297 -17.04 10.62 -10.64
CA ILE A 297 -18.06 9.76 -10.02
C ILE A 297 -18.51 8.64 -10.96
N LYS A 298 -18.69 8.92 -12.25
CA LYS A 298 -19.04 7.91 -13.25
C LYS A 298 -17.91 6.87 -13.38
N ASN A 299 -16.67 7.32 -13.49
CA ASN A 299 -15.49 6.46 -13.63
C ASN A 299 -15.33 5.54 -12.42
N ALA A 300 -15.45 6.09 -11.20
CA ALA A 300 -15.40 5.29 -9.97
C ALA A 300 -16.59 4.33 -9.78
N SER A 301 -17.64 4.46 -10.60
CA SER A 301 -18.82 3.58 -10.58
C SER A 301 -18.92 2.71 -11.83
N THR A 302 -17.93 2.74 -12.71
CA THR A 302 -17.93 1.99 -13.97
C THR A 302 -17.77 0.49 -13.74
N CYS A 303 -18.63 -0.30 -14.38
CA CYS A 303 -18.60 -1.76 -14.42
C CYS A 303 -18.78 -2.24 -15.85
N ILE A 304 -17.69 -2.59 -16.53
CA ILE A 304 -17.65 -3.07 -17.91
C ILE A 304 -16.83 -4.36 -17.97
N MET A 305 -17.37 -5.39 -18.60
CA MET A 305 -16.68 -6.66 -18.80
C MET A 305 -16.74 -7.09 -20.26
N ASN A 306 -15.61 -7.54 -20.80
CA ASN A 306 -15.48 -8.15 -22.12
C ASN A 306 -16.09 -7.28 -23.26
N SER A 307 -15.99 -5.96 -23.14
CA SER A 307 -16.53 -5.02 -24.12
C SER A 307 -15.55 -3.91 -24.42
N HIS A 308 -15.33 -3.58 -25.69
CA HIS A 308 -14.42 -2.53 -26.13
C HIS A 308 -12.97 -2.68 -25.62
N ASP A 309 -12.47 -3.89 -25.46
CA ASP A 309 -11.19 -4.21 -24.80
C ASP A 309 -11.10 -3.75 -23.33
N LEU A 310 -12.24 -3.42 -22.70
CA LEU A 310 -12.33 -2.99 -21.32
C LEU A 310 -12.79 -4.14 -20.41
N ASN A 311 -12.14 -4.24 -19.26
CA ASN A 311 -12.52 -5.10 -18.15
C ASN A 311 -12.29 -4.31 -16.86
N ILE A 312 -13.31 -3.60 -16.42
CA ILE A 312 -13.29 -2.71 -15.25
C ILE A 312 -14.46 -3.08 -14.35
N TRP A 313 -14.20 -3.26 -13.06
CA TRP A 313 -15.25 -3.53 -12.09
C TRP A 313 -14.98 -2.81 -10.78
N ASN A 314 -15.80 -1.81 -10.46
CA ASN A 314 -15.72 -1.00 -9.27
C ASN A 314 -16.77 -1.42 -8.24
N ILE A 315 -16.37 -1.54 -6.97
CA ILE A 315 -17.25 -1.85 -5.86
C ILE A 315 -17.03 -0.81 -4.76
N HIS A 316 -18.14 -0.18 -4.33
CA HIS A 316 -18.08 0.80 -3.25
C HIS A 316 -18.12 0.11 -1.89
N LEU A 317 -17.22 0.51 -1.00
CA LEU A 317 -17.21 0.11 0.39
C LEU A 317 -18.50 0.55 1.10
N SER A 318 -18.93 -0.22 2.08
CA SER A 318 -20.10 0.07 2.91
C SER A 318 -19.71 0.08 4.37
N LYS A 319 -20.40 0.89 5.17
CA LYS A 319 -20.24 0.89 6.63
C LYS A 319 -20.66 -0.45 7.22
N TRP A 320 -20.02 -0.80 8.31
CA TRP A 320 -20.30 -2.00 9.09
C TRP A 320 -20.17 -1.66 10.58
N THR A 321 -20.74 -2.48 11.45
CA THR A 321 -20.74 -2.28 12.90
C THR A 321 -20.09 -3.43 13.65
N THR A 322 -20.12 -4.64 13.09
CA THR A 322 -19.47 -5.81 13.64
C THR A 322 -18.64 -6.52 12.57
N GLU A 323 -17.59 -7.21 12.98
CA GLU A 323 -16.73 -7.96 12.05
C GLU A 323 -17.53 -9.06 11.32
N GLU A 324 -18.57 -9.62 11.94
CA GLU A 324 -19.46 -10.58 11.32
C GLU A 324 -20.28 -9.94 10.19
N GLU A 325 -20.80 -8.72 10.38
CA GLU A 325 -21.46 -7.94 9.34
C GLU A 325 -20.51 -7.65 8.17
N PHE A 326 -19.28 -7.22 8.47
CA PHE A 326 -18.25 -7.04 7.44
C PHE A 326 -17.98 -8.34 6.66
N ASN A 327 -17.87 -9.46 7.36
CA ASN A 327 -17.66 -10.77 6.72
C ASN A 327 -18.84 -11.18 5.82
N VAL A 328 -20.08 -10.78 6.15
CA VAL A 328 -21.23 -10.96 5.27
C VAL A 328 -21.08 -10.07 4.03
N LEU A 329 -20.78 -8.77 4.20
CA LEU A 329 -20.53 -7.85 3.08
C LEU A 329 -19.40 -8.36 2.18
N TYR A 330 -18.32 -8.86 2.77
CA TYR A 330 -17.20 -9.42 2.02
C TYR A 330 -17.68 -10.59 1.14
N ARG A 331 -18.36 -11.57 1.71
CA ARG A 331 -18.81 -12.76 0.98
C ARG A 331 -19.87 -12.46 -0.09
N THR A 332 -20.76 -11.52 0.17
CA THR A 332 -21.95 -11.27 -0.70
C THR A 332 -21.70 -10.15 -1.71
N LYS A 333 -20.87 -9.17 -1.40
CA LYS A 333 -20.63 -7.99 -2.22
C LYS A 333 -19.18 -7.95 -2.74
N TYR A 334 -18.18 -7.92 -1.86
CA TYR A 334 -16.80 -7.60 -2.24
C TYR A 334 -16.13 -8.73 -3.02
N ARG A 335 -16.42 -9.98 -2.71
CA ARG A 335 -15.89 -11.15 -3.45
C ARG A 335 -16.35 -11.22 -4.91
N THR A 336 -17.31 -10.42 -5.33
CA THR A 336 -17.70 -10.32 -6.75
C THR A 336 -16.53 -9.80 -7.61
N LEU A 337 -15.59 -9.03 -7.05
CA LEU A 337 -14.33 -8.67 -7.73
C LEU A 337 -13.60 -9.90 -8.27
N PHE A 338 -13.42 -10.92 -7.41
CA PHE A 338 -12.72 -12.14 -7.79
C PHE A 338 -13.50 -12.95 -8.82
N ALA A 339 -14.84 -12.97 -8.75
CA ALA A 339 -15.66 -13.62 -9.75
C ALA A 339 -15.51 -12.96 -11.13
N LYS A 340 -15.42 -11.62 -11.18
CA LYS A 340 -15.21 -10.87 -12.41
C LYS A 340 -13.77 -11.00 -12.94
N ALA A 341 -12.79 -11.02 -12.06
CA ALA A 341 -11.41 -11.28 -12.43
C ALA A 341 -11.22 -12.73 -12.96
N ASP A 342 -11.91 -13.71 -12.39
CA ASP A 342 -11.95 -15.09 -12.90
C ASP A 342 -12.60 -15.15 -14.30
N GLU A 343 -13.73 -14.45 -14.51
CA GLU A 343 -14.38 -14.32 -15.81
C GLU A 343 -13.42 -13.75 -16.87
N PHE A 344 -12.69 -12.67 -16.54
CA PHE A 344 -11.69 -12.08 -17.43
C PHE A 344 -10.61 -13.11 -17.83
N PHE A 345 -10.02 -13.80 -16.88
CA PHE A 345 -8.98 -14.78 -17.18
C PHE A 345 -9.50 -15.99 -17.96
N ARG A 346 -10.74 -16.44 -17.70
CA ARG A 346 -11.35 -17.53 -18.47
C ARG A 346 -11.60 -17.15 -19.92
N SER A 347 -12.16 -15.95 -20.14
CA SER A 347 -12.38 -15.41 -21.50
C SER A 347 -11.06 -15.26 -22.23
N ALA A 348 -10.04 -14.72 -21.58
CA ALA A 348 -8.69 -14.56 -22.12
C ALA A 348 -8.05 -15.91 -22.52
N LYS A 349 -8.14 -16.92 -21.66
CA LYS A 349 -7.62 -18.26 -21.97
C LYS A 349 -8.31 -18.89 -23.16
N LEU A 350 -9.64 -18.72 -23.25
CA LEU A 350 -10.43 -19.25 -24.37
C LEU A 350 -10.01 -18.56 -25.67
N GLU A 351 -9.91 -17.24 -25.67
CA GLU A 351 -9.49 -16.46 -26.83
C GLU A 351 -8.08 -16.83 -27.30
N MET A 352 -7.10 -16.85 -26.38
CA MET A 352 -5.72 -17.21 -26.68
C MET A 352 -5.61 -18.62 -27.25
N ASN A 353 -6.36 -19.58 -26.69
CA ASN A 353 -6.40 -20.96 -27.19
C ASN A 353 -6.98 -21.04 -28.59
N GLN A 354 -8.06 -20.31 -28.89
CA GLN A 354 -8.66 -20.23 -30.22
C GLN A 354 -7.70 -19.64 -31.25
N GLN A 355 -6.86 -18.69 -30.83
CA GLN A 355 -5.83 -18.08 -31.66
C GLN A 355 -4.54 -18.91 -31.78
N GLY A 356 -4.43 -20.03 -31.06
CA GLY A 356 -3.21 -20.82 -30.99
C GLY A 356 -2.03 -20.08 -30.31
N ARG A 357 -2.31 -19.11 -29.46
CA ARG A 357 -1.30 -18.26 -28.79
C ARG A 357 -1.18 -18.64 -27.31
N PRO A 358 0.03 -18.57 -26.73
CA PRO A 358 0.23 -18.91 -25.33
C PRO A 358 -0.38 -17.82 -24.39
N PHE A 359 -1.19 -18.26 -23.42
CA PHE A 359 -1.64 -17.40 -22.34
C PHE A 359 -0.60 -17.37 -21.20
N LYS A 360 -0.26 -16.17 -20.72
CA LYS A 360 0.58 -16.00 -19.52
C LYS A 360 0.01 -14.88 -18.65
N GLY A 361 -0.55 -15.29 -17.51
CA GLY A 361 -1.23 -14.40 -16.58
C GLY A 361 -0.37 -13.93 -15.41
N LEU A 362 -0.76 -12.79 -14.83
CA LEU A 362 -0.23 -12.22 -13.59
C LEU A 362 -1.37 -11.58 -12.80
N VAL A 363 -1.35 -11.71 -11.47
CA VAL A 363 -2.17 -10.89 -10.57
C VAL A 363 -1.28 -9.83 -9.95
N VAL A 364 -1.67 -8.57 -10.10
CA VAL A 364 -1.06 -7.41 -9.44
C VAL A 364 -2.03 -6.92 -8.36
N ILE A 365 -1.54 -6.59 -7.18
CA ILE A 365 -2.32 -5.99 -6.11
C ILE A 365 -1.79 -4.58 -5.87
N SER A 366 -2.64 -3.57 -6.09
CA SER A 366 -2.45 -2.21 -5.56
C SER A 366 -2.85 -2.23 -4.10
N ALA A 367 -1.84 -2.26 -3.22
CA ALA A 367 -2.00 -2.56 -1.81
C ALA A 367 -1.94 -1.27 -0.97
N GLY A 368 -3.06 -0.56 -0.86
CA GLY A 368 -3.24 0.55 0.06
C GLY A 368 -3.76 0.09 1.42
N PHE A 369 -3.27 0.71 2.48
CA PHE A 369 -3.64 0.36 3.86
C PHE A 369 -4.45 1.46 4.56
N ASP A 370 -4.85 2.49 3.84
CA ASP A 370 -5.66 3.61 4.32
C ASP A 370 -7.15 3.28 4.54
N ALA A 371 -7.62 2.16 4.00
CA ALA A 371 -8.92 1.61 4.38
C ALA A 371 -8.93 0.93 5.77
N SER A 372 -7.78 0.72 6.42
CA SER A 372 -7.68 0.04 7.73
C SER A 372 -8.49 0.73 8.82
N GLU A 373 -9.12 -0.04 9.70
CA GLU A 373 -9.78 0.44 10.93
C GLU A 373 -8.85 1.29 11.84
N PHE A 374 -7.53 1.17 11.65
CA PHE A 374 -6.52 1.93 12.39
C PHE A 374 -6.06 3.21 11.66
N GLU A 375 -6.66 3.57 10.54
CA GLU A 375 -6.31 4.79 9.83
C GLU A 375 -6.93 6.02 10.51
N GLN A 376 -6.34 7.19 10.27
CA GLN A 376 -6.79 8.45 10.85
C GLN A 376 -8.16 8.87 10.30
N THR A 377 -8.98 9.45 11.15
CA THR A 377 -10.30 9.98 10.76
C THR A 377 -10.22 11.07 9.69
N SER A 378 -9.10 11.79 9.61
CA SER A 378 -8.83 12.76 8.55
C SER A 378 -8.71 12.12 7.16
N MET A 379 -8.34 10.84 7.08
CA MET A 379 -8.35 10.04 5.86
C MET A 379 -9.71 9.39 5.62
N GLN A 380 -10.32 8.85 6.66
CA GLN A 380 -11.59 8.13 6.60
C GLN A 380 -12.78 9.03 7.00
N ARG A 381 -12.87 10.21 6.40
CA ARG A 381 -13.87 11.25 6.74
C ARG A 381 -15.32 10.77 6.67
N HIS A 382 -15.59 9.73 5.91
CA HIS A 382 -16.93 9.18 5.71
C HIS A 382 -17.22 7.96 6.61
N SER A 383 -16.31 7.61 7.53
CA SER A 383 -16.43 6.48 8.46
C SER A 383 -16.67 5.17 7.71
N VAL A 384 -15.92 4.97 6.64
CA VAL A 384 -15.89 3.74 5.85
C VAL A 384 -14.48 3.16 5.94
N ASN A 385 -14.39 1.92 6.42
CA ASN A 385 -13.12 1.23 6.61
C ASN A 385 -13.29 -0.28 6.48
N VAL A 386 -12.19 -1.01 6.66
CA VAL A 386 -12.14 -2.47 6.70
C VAL A 386 -11.43 -2.95 7.97
N PRO A 387 -11.83 -4.07 8.57
CA PRO A 387 -11.10 -4.66 9.67
C PRO A 387 -9.75 -5.19 9.21
N THR A 388 -8.76 -5.23 10.08
CA THR A 388 -7.39 -5.69 9.75
C THR A 388 -7.39 -7.10 9.16
N SER A 389 -8.27 -7.99 9.61
CA SER A 389 -8.45 -9.35 9.09
C SER A 389 -8.81 -9.41 7.59
N PHE A 390 -9.40 -8.34 7.07
CA PHE A 390 -9.73 -8.20 5.65
C PHE A 390 -8.50 -8.37 4.75
N TYR A 391 -7.38 -7.73 5.08
CA TYR A 391 -6.17 -7.79 4.25
C TYR A 391 -5.66 -9.22 4.06
N THR A 392 -5.73 -10.04 5.09
CA THR A 392 -5.41 -11.48 4.98
C THR A 392 -6.42 -12.21 4.09
N THR A 393 -7.70 -11.99 4.31
CA THR A 393 -8.78 -12.70 3.60
C THR A 393 -8.78 -12.36 2.10
N PHE A 394 -8.67 -11.07 1.76
CA PHE A 394 -8.60 -10.60 0.38
C PHE A 394 -7.36 -11.17 -0.34
N THR A 395 -6.20 -11.12 0.32
CA THR A 395 -4.95 -11.62 -0.27
C THR A 395 -4.99 -13.13 -0.49
N LYS A 396 -5.61 -13.90 0.41
CA LYS A 396 -5.82 -15.34 0.21
C LYS A 396 -6.74 -15.63 -0.99
N ASP A 397 -7.77 -14.83 -1.21
CA ASP A 397 -8.62 -14.98 -2.40
C ASP A 397 -7.88 -14.56 -3.69
N ALA A 398 -7.01 -13.54 -3.64
CA ALA A 398 -6.11 -13.18 -4.74
C ALA A 398 -5.12 -14.32 -5.07
N LEU A 399 -4.55 -14.98 -4.07
CA LEU A 399 -3.72 -16.16 -4.28
C LEU A 399 -4.46 -17.31 -4.94
N LYS A 400 -5.72 -17.57 -4.53
CA LYS A 400 -6.55 -18.61 -5.17
C LYS A 400 -6.78 -18.29 -6.64
N LEU A 401 -7.12 -17.04 -6.97
CA LEU A 401 -7.26 -16.58 -8.35
C LEU A 401 -5.97 -16.79 -9.15
N ALA A 402 -4.83 -16.37 -8.59
CA ALA A 402 -3.53 -16.54 -9.21
C ALA A 402 -3.16 -18.02 -9.39
N GLN A 403 -3.50 -18.88 -8.43
CA GLN A 403 -3.26 -20.32 -8.52
C GLN A 403 -4.07 -20.95 -9.66
N MET A 404 -5.32 -20.53 -9.85
CA MET A 404 -6.18 -21.05 -10.94
C MET A 404 -5.71 -20.59 -12.33
N HIS A 405 -5.13 -19.41 -12.47
CA HIS A 405 -4.89 -18.79 -13.77
C HIS A 405 -3.43 -18.46 -14.09
N CYS A 406 -2.61 -18.17 -13.08
CA CYS A 406 -1.28 -17.56 -13.22
C CYS A 406 -0.16 -18.38 -12.56
N HIS A 407 -0.37 -19.68 -12.31
CA HIS A 407 0.59 -20.53 -11.58
C HIS A 407 0.99 -19.93 -10.22
N GLY A 408 0.04 -19.31 -9.52
CA GLY A 408 0.25 -18.69 -8.21
C GLY A 408 1.02 -17.36 -8.24
N LYS A 409 1.23 -16.73 -9.41
CA LYS A 409 2.05 -15.53 -9.55
C LYS A 409 1.28 -14.29 -9.11
N VAL A 410 1.77 -13.65 -8.04
CA VAL A 410 1.21 -12.44 -7.45
C VAL A 410 2.31 -11.42 -7.20
N LEU A 411 2.12 -10.20 -7.71
CA LEU A 411 2.94 -9.03 -7.38
C LEU A 411 2.08 -8.05 -6.60
N SER A 412 2.46 -7.74 -5.37
CA SER A 412 1.80 -6.72 -4.56
C SER A 412 2.69 -5.48 -4.46
N LEU A 413 2.13 -4.32 -4.74
CA LEU A 413 2.79 -3.01 -4.71
C LEU A 413 2.14 -2.15 -3.64
N MET A 414 2.94 -1.57 -2.74
CA MET A 414 2.43 -0.69 -1.70
C MET A 414 1.92 0.62 -2.31
N GLU A 415 0.68 0.98 -1.99
CA GLU A 415 0.02 2.24 -2.36
C GLU A 415 -0.20 3.13 -1.13
N GLY A 416 -1.44 3.49 -0.80
CA GLY A 416 -1.81 4.33 0.33
C GLY A 416 -1.62 3.70 1.70
N GLY A 417 -2.11 4.38 2.71
CA GLY A 417 -1.89 4.11 4.12
C GLY A 417 -0.95 5.16 4.72
N TYR A 418 -1.45 5.91 5.72
CA TYR A 418 -0.81 7.14 6.16
C TYR A 418 -0.61 7.20 7.67
N SER A 419 -1.40 6.47 8.48
CA SER A 419 -1.08 6.28 9.88
C SER A 419 -0.10 5.12 10.07
N ASP A 420 0.81 5.25 11.04
CA ASP A 420 1.75 4.18 11.35
C ASP A 420 1.01 2.91 11.81
N LYS A 421 -0.13 3.06 12.52
CA LYS A 421 -0.96 1.94 12.98
C LYS A 421 -1.56 1.16 11.79
N ALA A 422 -2.17 1.86 10.83
CA ALA A 422 -2.78 1.26 9.65
C ALA A 422 -1.75 0.51 8.80
N ILE A 423 -0.60 1.14 8.54
CA ILE A 423 0.46 0.53 7.74
C ILE A 423 1.04 -0.69 8.44
N CYS A 424 1.40 -0.59 9.74
CA CYS A 424 1.98 -1.70 10.49
C CYS A 424 1.04 -2.92 10.52
N SER A 425 -0.23 -2.72 10.90
CA SER A 425 -1.21 -3.80 11.02
C SER A 425 -1.63 -4.34 9.65
N GLY A 426 -1.89 -3.46 8.68
CA GLY A 426 -2.30 -3.83 7.34
C GLY A 426 -1.24 -4.62 6.58
N VAL A 427 0.02 -4.15 6.58
CA VAL A 427 1.15 -4.88 5.96
C VAL A 427 1.36 -6.24 6.63
N PHE A 428 1.28 -6.29 7.97
CA PHE A 428 1.38 -7.56 8.70
C PHE A 428 0.30 -8.54 8.23
N ALA A 429 -0.98 -8.15 8.26
CA ALA A 429 -2.10 -8.99 7.85
C ALA A 429 -2.03 -9.39 6.37
N HIS A 430 -1.64 -8.46 5.49
CA HIS A 430 -1.46 -8.73 4.06
C HIS A 430 -0.39 -9.80 3.81
N LEU A 431 0.75 -9.71 4.48
CA LEU A 431 1.84 -10.68 4.33
C LEU A 431 1.49 -12.06 4.88
N ILE A 432 0.72 -12.15 5.97
CA ILE A 432 0.15 -13.41 6.46
C ILE A 432 -0.74 -14.03 5.36
N GLY A 433 -1.61 -13.23 4.74
CA GLY A 433 -2.43 -13.65 3.61
C GLY A 433 -1.61 -14.09 2.40
N LEU A 434 -0.53 -13.35 2.08
CA LEU A 434 0.37 -13.65 0.95
C LEU A 434 1.09 -15.00 1.12
N GLN A 435 1.23 -15.48 2.35
CA GLN A 435 1.73 -16.81 2.67
C GLN A 435 0.62 -17.86 2.86
N ASN A 436 -0.64 -17.50 2.53
CA ASN A 436 -1.79 -18.37 2.66
C ASN A 436 -2.02 -18.87 4.10
N GLN A 437 -1.54 -18.10 5.09
CA GLN A 437 -1.75 -18.41 6.51
C GLN A 437 -3.04 -17.75 7.01
N ASP A 438 -3.54 -18.21 8.17
CA ASP A 438 -4.72 -17.63 8.78
C ASP A 438 -4.36 -16.46 9.70
N TRP A 439 -5.20 -15.45 9.69
CA TRP A 439 -5.07 -14.33 10.61
C TRP A 439 -5.60 -14.71 11.99
N VAL A 440 -4.87 -14.30 12.99
CA VAL A 440 -5.26 -14.47 14.37
C VAL A 440 -5.70 -13.12 14.94
N LYS A 441 -6.90 -13.09 15.53
CA LYS A 441 -7.55 -11.86 15.96
C LYS A 441 -6.68 -11.01 16.91
N GLU A 442 -5.99 -11.66 17.82
CA GLU A 442 -5.14 -11.04 18.83
C GLU A 442 -3.99 -10.23 18.23
N TRP A 443 -3.52 -10.59 17.04
CA TRP A 443 -2.46 -9.84 16.33
C TRP A 443 -2.91 -8.46 15.88
N GLY A 444 -4.20 -8.28 15.61
CA GLY A 444 -4.82 -7.01 15.25
C GLY A 444 -5.39 -6.24 16.46
N SER A 445 -5.16 -6.68 17.68
CA SER A 445 -5.64 -5.93 18.85
C SER A 445 -4.95 -4.57 18.95
N GLU A 446 -5.69 -3.56 19.42
CA GLU A 446 -5.20 -2.20 19.63
C GLU A 446 -3.88 -2.17 20.39
N GLN A 447 -3.75 -3.01 21.43
CA GLN A 447 -2.55 -3.09 22.25
C GLN A 447 -1.34 -3.63 21.48
N VAL A 448 -1.51 -4.68 20.69
CA VAL A 448 -0.41 -5.24 19.86
C VAL A 448 0.04 -4.22 18.83
N VAL A 449 -0.89 -3.59 18.13
CA VAL A 449 -0.60 -2.56 17.11
C VAL A 449 0.12 -1.37 17.75
N LYS A 450 -0.36 -0.89 18.90
CA LYS A 450 0.25 0.21 19.68
C LYS A 450 1.69 -0.10 20.10
N GLU A 451 1.99 -1.32 20.53
CA GLU A 451 3.35 -1.71 20.93
C GLU A 451 4.31 -1.79 19.72
N ILE A 452 3.88 -2.29 18.57
CA ILE A 452 4.71 -2.36 17.36
C ILE A 452 5.02 -0.95 16.84
N VAL A 453 4.02 -0.08 16.78
CA VAL A 453 4.13 1.29 16.25
C VAL A 453 5.13 2.16 17.03
N ARG A 454 5.42 1.82 18.28
CA ARG A 454 6.50 2.47 19.03
C ARG A 454 7.84 2.46 18.27
N GLY A 455 8.05 1.47 17.40
CA GLY A 455 9.23 1.38 16.54
C GLY A 455 9.35 2.48 15.51
N CYS A 456 8.26 3.17 15.18
CA CYS A 456 8.24 4.30 14.24
C CYS A 456 8.73 5.62 14.87
N LYS A 457 8.81 5.69 16.20
CA LYS A 457 9.29 6.89 16.89
C LYS A 457 10.81 7.07 16.71
N PRO A 458 11.31 8.30 16.40
CA PRO A 458 12.74 8.55 16.19
C PRO A 458 13.62 8.10 17.35
N ALA A 459 13.18 8.39 18.57
CA ALA A 459 13.91 8.13 19.80
C ALA A 459 13.46 6.84 20.52
N TRP A 460 13.01 5.82 19.75
CA TRP A 460 12.62 4.55 20.36
C TRP A 460 13.73 3.94 21.23
N LYS A 461 13.32 3.49 22.39
CA LYS A 461 14.17 2.77 23.34
C LYS A 461 13.43 1.56 23.89
N PRO A 462 14.13 0.43 24.12
CA PRO A 462 13.57 -0.71 24.84
C PRO A 462 13.09 -0.30 26.22
N TYR A 463 12.11 -1.03 26.75
CA TYR A 463 11.66 -0.80 28.12
C TYR A 463 12.80 -1.04 29.12
N LYS A 464 12.96 -0.14 30.10
CA LYS A 464 13.98 -0.27 31.14
C LYS A 464 13.74 -1.48 32.04
N THR A 465 12.47 -1.80 32.33
CA THR A 465 12.08 -2.91 33.19
C THR A 465 11.28 -3.89 32.35
N LYS A 466 11.83 -5.07 32.12
CA LYS A 466 11.13 -6.16 31.45
C LYS A 466 10.32 -6.94 32.49
N ARG A 467 9.01 -7.02 32.30
CA ARG A 467 8.17 -8.01 33.02
C ARG A 467 8.30 -9.31 32.25
N ALA A 468 8.86 -10.35 32.88
CA ALA A 468 9.08 -11.64 32.22
C ALA A 468 7.80 -12.32 31.70
N LYS A 469 6.62 -11.85 32.15
CA LYS A 469 5.31 -12.37 31.74
C LYS A 469 4.66 -11.54 30.60
N ASP A 470 5.24 -10.41 30.22
CA ASP A 470 4.68 -9.52 29.20
C ASP A 470 5.16 -9.94 27.81
N VAL A 471 4.53 -10.96 27.28
CA VAL A 471 4.91 -11.60 26.01
C VAL A 471 4.76 -10.64 24.84
N ILE A 472 3.68 -9.85 24.80
CA ILE A 472 3.43 -8.88 23.73
C ILE A 472 4.56 -7.86 23.65
N ARG A 473 4.99 -7.29 24.77
CA ARG A 473 6.10 -6.33 24.81
C ARG A 473 7.44 -6.95 24.42
N ILE A 474 7.71 -8.18 24.89
CA ILE A 474 8.95 -8.89 24.55
C ILE A 474 9.00 -9.13 23.04
N TRP A 475 7.92 -9.63 22.47
CA TRP A 475 7.79 -9.87 21.04
C TRP A 475 7.87 -8.56 20.24
N ALA A 476 7.14 -7.51 20.63
CA ALA A 476 7.16 -6.23 19.95
C ALA A 476 8.55 -5.57 19.96
N GLU A 477 9.34 -5.71 21.04
CA GLU A 477 10.74 -5.23 21.05
C GLU A 477 11.58 -5.93 19.98
N GLU A 478 11.41 -7.23 19.76
CA GLU A 478 12.14 -7.94 18.71
C GLU A 478 11.63 -7.55 17.31
N VAL A 479 10.32 -7.41 17.12
CA VAL A 479 9.73 -6.86 15.87
C VAL A 479 10.34 -5.50 15.54
N ILE A 480 10.42 -4.60 16.52
CA ILE A 480 10.98 -3.26 16.33
C ILE A 480 12.47 -3.32 15.97
N ARG A 481 13.26 -4.16 16.66
CA ARG A 481 14.69 -4.32 16.35
C ARG A 481 14.90 -4.81 14.93
N LEU A 482 14.14 -5.80 14.50
CA LEU A 482 14.20 -6.35 13.15
C LEU A 482 13.75 -5.33 12.11
N GLY A 483 12.60 -4.66 12.33
CA GLY A 483 12.05 -3.67 11.41
C GLY A 483 13.00 -2.49 11.20
N ARG A 484 13.59 -1.94 12.28
CA ARG A 484 14.57 -0.86 12.16
C ARG A 484 15.91 -1.30 11.53
N ALA A 485 16.22 -2.59 11.58
CA ALA A 485 17.43 -3.12 10.94
C ALA A 485 17.28 -3.36 9.44
N MET A 486 16.03 -3.41 8.91
CA MET A 486 15.77 -3.67 7.49
C MET A 486 16.17 -2.53 6.56
N ILE A 487 16.06 -1.28 7.03
CA ILE A 487 16.41 -0.08 6.27
C ILE A 487 17.32 0.78 7.16
N PRO A 488 18.61 0.44 7.28
CA PRO A 488 19.52 1.17 8.17
C PRO A 488 19.74 2.63 7.75
N GLU A 489 19.53 2.95 6.47
CA GLU A 489 19.58 4.32 5.95
C GLU A 489 18.54 5.23 6.57
N PHE A 490 17.47 4.67 7.16
CA PHE A 490 16.41 5.44 7.79
C PHE A 490 16.93 6.32 8.93
N ASP A 491 17.71 5.73 9.82
CA ASP A 491 18.33 6.45 10.94
C ASP A 491 19.27 7.57 10.45
N ASP A 492 19.91 7.35 9.30
CA ASP A 492 20.90 8.27 8.74
C ASP A 492 20.27 9.41 7.93
N ILE A 493 19.14 9.19 7.26
CA ILE A 493 18.50 10.17 6.37
C ILE A 493 17.41 10.96 7.12
N ILE A 494 16.58 10.29 7.89
CA ILE A 494 15.35 10.88 8.46
C ILE A 494 15.57 11.36 9.91
N PHE A 495 16.32 10.61 10.72
CA PHE A 495 16.42 10.92 12.14
C PHE A 495 17.63 11.76 12.55
N LYS A 496 18.63 11.96 11.68
CA LYS A 496 19.78 12.82 11.99
C LYS A 496 19.36 14.25 12.33
N ASP A 497 18.42 14.79 11.60
CA ASP A 497 17.94 16.15 11.82
C ASP A 497 17.07 16.26 13.07
N ALA A 498 16.36 15.21 13.44
CA ALA A 498 15.56 15.18 14.67
C ALA A 498 16.43 15.10 15.94
N VAL A 499 17.59 14.45 15.87
CA VAL A 499 18.55 14.37 16.98
C VAL A 499 19.30 15.68 17.16
N ASN A 500 19.61 16.38 16.07
CA ASN A 500 20.32 17.67 16.10
C ASN A 500 19.42 18.85 16.48
N SER A 501 18.10 18.70 16.40
CA SER A 501 17.12 19.72 16.80
C SER A 501 16.64 19.60 18.26
N ALA A 502 17.13 18.63 19.04
CA ALA A 502 16.91 18.59 20.47
C ALA A 502 17.66 19.74 21.13
N PRO A 503 17.04 20.57 21.98
CA PRO A 503 17.73 21.69 22.61
C PRO A 503 18.88 21.17 23.47
N SER A 504 20.09 21.42 23.02
CA SER A 504 21.26 21.24 23.86
C SER A 504 21.22 22.28 24.98
N ASN A 505 20.89 21.83 26.19
CA ASN A 505 21.14 22.62 27.40
C ASN A 505 22.65 22.77 27.57
N SER A 506 23.26 23.72 26.88
CA SER A 506 24.56 24.26 27.21
C SER A 506 24.48 25.78 27.25
N LEU A 507 24.56 26.29 28.47
CA LEU A 507 24.86 27.68 28.73
C LEU A 507 26.13 28.07 28.01
N LEU A 508 26.04 28.88 26.98
CA LEU A 508 27.05 29.85 26.61
C LEU A 508 26.35 31.09 26.07
N LYS A 509 26.35 32.13 26.91
CA LYS A 509 26.00 33.49 26.56
C LYS A 509 27.01 33.97 25.51
N ALA A 510 26.52 34.22 24.31
CA ALA A 510 27.14 35.13 23.37
C ALA A 510 26.05 36.15 22.97
N THR A 511 26.28 37.36 23.41
CA THR A 511 25.56 38.56 23.01
C THR A 511 25.81 38.82 21.53
N VAL A 512 24.76 38.58 20.71
CA VAL A 512 24.66 39.16 19.38
C VAL A 512 23.26 39.75 19.27
N GLU A 513 23.19 41.00 18.96
CA GLU A 513 21.97 41.79 18.78
C GLU A 513 21.04 41.16 17.74
N PRO A 514 19.71 41.24 17.91
CA PRO A 514 18.79 40.59 16.97
C PRO A 514 18.67 41.42 15.71
N ALA A 515 19.21 40.94 14.62
CA ALA A 515 18.81 41.40 13.30
C ALA A 515 17.36 40.96 13.07
N SER A 516 16.51 41.95 12.80
CA SER A 516 15.08 41.87 12.65
C SER A 516 14.64 40.77 11.64
N THR A 517 14.15 39.67 12.17
CA THR A 517 13.37 38.69 11.42
C THR A 517 11.90 39.15 11.31
N SER A 518 11.69 40.26 10.60
CA SER A 518 10.36 40.56 10.11
C SER A 518 10.50 40.68 8.62
N THR A 519 9.82 39.76 7.88
CA THR A 519 9.43 40.23 6.56
C THR A 519 9.53 39.27 5.38
N ILE A 520 9.46 37.97 5.56
CA ILE A 520 9.19 37.13 4.37
C ILE A 520 7.68 36.85 4.28
N ALA A 521 7.04 36.50 5.37
CA ALA A 521 5.57 36.31 5.37
C ALA A 521 4.76 37.61 5.09
N GLN A 522 5.29 38.80 5.50
CA GLN A 522 4.66 40.09 5.19
C GLN A 522 4.94 40.60 3.78
N ARG A 523 5.97 40.14 3.10
CA ARG A 523 6.23 40.49 1.68
C ARG A 523 5.29 39.73 0.73
N ILE A 524 4.92 38.52 1.01
CA ILE A 524 3.97 37.77 0.19
C ILE A 524 2.58 38.39 0.22
N ILE A 525 2.15 38.96 1.38
CA ILE A 525 0.88 39.66 1.51
C ILE A 525 0.92 41.07 0.83
N ARG A 526 2.12 41.67 0.65
CA ARG A 526 2.25 42.99 0.01
C ARG A 526 2.46 42.91 -1.52
N SER A 527 2.95 41.82 -2.09
CA SER A 527 3.13 41.71 -3.53
C SER A 527 1.82 41.55 -4.32
N HIS A 528 0.72 41.14 -3.66
CA HIS A 528 -0.61 41.07 -4.28
C HIS A 528 -1.44 42.34 -4.16
N ARG A 529 -0.87 43.48 -3.65
CA ARG A 529 -1.57 44.75 -3.52
C ARG A 529 -1.07 45.87 -4.43
N SER A 530 -0.15 45.61 -5.37
CA SER A 530 0.46 46.67 -6.18
C SER A 530 0.34 46.43 -7.69
N ASN A 531 -0.86 46.16 -8.19
CA ASN A 531 -1.14 46.35 -9.61
C ASN A 531 -2.61 46.80 -9.78
N ALA A 532 -2.86 48.04 -9.41
CA ALA A 532 -4.00 48.80 -9.93
C ALA A 532 -3.52 50.24 -10.10
N SER A 533 -3.23 50.62 -11.34
CA SER A 533 -2.94 52.01 -11.75
C SER A 533 -4.22 52.82 -11.84
N PRO A 534 -4.13 54.13 -11.61
CA PRO A 534 -5.28 55.00 -11.44
C PRO A 534 -5.74 55.60 -12.75
N GLU A 535 -7.03 55.63 -13.03
CA GLU A 535 -7.63 56.60 -13.94
C GLU A 535 -8.79 57.34 -13.28
N LYS A 536 -8.50 58.59 -13.14
CA LYS A 536 -9.24 59.89 -13.17
C LYS A 536 -10.74 59.93 -12.94
N GLU A 537 -11.01 60.82 -11.98
CA GLU A 537 -12.22 61.57 -11.69
C GLU A 537 -13.02 62.02 -12.91
N LEU A 538 -14.36 62.03 -12.75
CA LEU A 538 -15.21 63.18 -13.12
C LEU A 538 -16.56 63.10 -12.37
N HIS A 539 -16.92 64.27 -11.82
CA HIS A 539 -18.11 64.72 -11.11
C HIS A 539 -19.47 64.30 -11.72
N GLU A 540 -20.54 64.04 -10.97
CA GLU A 540 -21.51 65.01 -10.45
C GLU A 540 -22.84 64.34 -10.03
N ASN A 541 -23.36 64.86 -8.88
CA ASN A 541 -24.78 65.06 -8.55
C ASN A 541 -25.74 64.00 -8.05
N LYS A 542 -26.11 64.25 -6.79
CA LYS A 542 -27.36 63.81 -6.14
C LYS A 542 -28.59 64.52 -6.76
N PRO A 543 -29.87 64.05 -6.59
CA PRO A 543 -30.59 64.20 -5.33
C PRO A 543 -31.65 63.14 -4.95
N ARG A 544 -31.83 62.91 -3.69
CA ARG A 544 -32.94 62.97 -2.72
C ARG A 544 -34.38 62.66 -3.21
N SER A 545 -35.08 61.76 -2.51
CA SER A 545 -36.39 61.81 -1.85
C SER A 545 -36.85 60.44 -1.41
N THR A 546 -37.05 60.14 -0.13
CA THR A 546 -38.25 60.18 0.76
C THR A 546 -39.41 59.28 0.35
N GLU A 547 -39.77 58.35 1.21
CA GLU A 547 -40.99 58.15 2.02
C GLU A 547 -41.16 56.62 2.30
N LYS A 548 -41.17 56.20 3.52
CA LYS A 548 -42.14 56.06 4.62
C LYS A 548 -43.15 54.92 4.48
N GLN A 549 -43.18 54.15 5.58
CA GLN A 549 -44.29 53.44 6.25
C GLN A 549 -44.69 52.09 5.64
N GLU A 550 -45.03 51.02 6.37
CA GLU A 550 -45.57 50.81 7.71
C GLU A 550 -45.40 49.34 8.19
N GLN A 551 -45.47 49.19 9.49
CA GLN A 551 -45.37 48.04 10.36
C GLN A 551 -46.36 46.88 10.07
N ARG A 552 -45.96 45.63 10.37
CA ARG A 552 -46.68 44.80 11.36
C ARG A 552 -45.84 43.60 11.84
N GLU A 553 -45.80 43.50 13.16
CA GLU A 553 -45.19 42.42 13.95
C GLU A 553 -45.90 41.07 13.74
N ILE A 554 -45.13 39.99 13.76
CA ILE A 554 -45.47 38.77 14.52
C ILE A 554 -44.13 38.12 14.98
N ARG A 555 -44.03 37.96 16.30
CA ARG A 555 -42.92 37.29 17.00
C ARG A 555 -42.95 35.77 16.74
N SER A 556 -41.79 35.20 16.53
CA SER A 556 -41.43 33.89 17.14
C SER A 556 -39.90 33.76 17.18
N ASP A 557 -39.39 33.52 18.36
CA ASP A 557 -37.97 33.40 18.69
C ASP A 557 -37.34 32.20 18.04
N THR A 558 -36.28 32.39 17.28
CA THR A 558 -35.19 31.43 17.18
C THR A 558 -33.91 32.19 16.81
N LYS A 559 -32.96 32.21 17.74
CA LYS A 559 -31.64 32.80 17.57
C LYS A 559 -30.86 32.02 16.52
N VAL A 560 -30.71 32.58 15.35
CA VAL A 560 -29.65 32.20 14.40
C VAL A 560 -28.65 33.34 14.37
N LYS A 561 -27.43 33.09 14.80
CA LYS A 561 -26.30 33.99 14.65
C LYS A 561 -25.98 34.13 13.17
N GLN A 562 -26.25 35.26 12.59
CA GLN A 562 -25.67 35.70 11.32
C GLN A 562 -24.16 35.87 11.49
N LEU A 563 -23.39 35.14 10.74
CA LEU A 563 -21.98 35.41 10.48
C LEU A 563 -21.89 36.19 9.16
N SER A 564 -21.32 37.37 9.26
CA SER A 564 -21.06 38.30 8.18
C SER A 564 -20.19 37.65 7.10
N SER A 565 -20.63 37.74 5.84
CA SER A 565 -19.84 37.46 4.65
C SER A 565 -18.70 38.46 4.51
N ASN A 566 -17.48 38.04 4.81
CA ASN A 566 -16.28 38.71 4.34
C ASN A 566 -15.70 37.88 3.20
N ASN A 567 -15.67 38.47 2.01
CA ASN A 567 -14.88 38.01 0.87
C ASN A 567 -13.44 37.79 1.30
N ARG A 568 -13.05 36.52 1.51
CA ARG A 568 -11.66 36.10 1.49
C ARG A 568 -11.40 35.46 0.12
N ALA A 569 -10.34 35.93 -0.53
CA ALA A 569 -9.76 35.31 -1.69
C ALA A 569 -9.59 33.79 -1.46
N ALA A 570 -9.89 33.03 -2.48
CA ALA A 570 -9.80 31.59 -2.45
C ALA A 570 -8.37 31.15 -2.06
N GLU A 571 -8.16 30.85 -0.79
CA GLU A 571 -7.13 29.92 -0.39
C GLU A 571 -7.58 28.57 -0.97
N THR A 572 -6.77 28.03 -1.83
CA THR A 572 -6.94 26.68 -2.39
C THR A 572 -7.03 25.73 -1.21
N GLN A 573 -8.23 25.30 -0.88
CA GLN A 573 -8.48 24.36 0.21
C GLN A 573 -7.98 23.01 -0.26
N ILE A 574 -6.97 22.51 0.41
CA ILE A 574 -6.43 21.17 0.19
C ILE A 574 -7.49 20.20 0.73
N PRO A 575 -8.10 19.32 -0.09
CA PRO A 575 -9.21 18.46 0.33
C PRO A 575 -8.92 17.58 1.53
N PHE A 576 -7.64 17.23 1.71
CA PHE A 576 -7.18 16.31 2.75
C PHE A 576 -6.87 16.97 4.12
N LEU A 577 -6.92 18.30 4.28
CA LEU A 577 -6.12 18.94 5.32
C LEU A 577 -6.86 19.88 6.27
N GLN A 578 -8.20 19.84 6.37
CA GLN A 578 -8.95 20.79 7.20
C GLN A 578 -9.37 20.33 8.59
N GLN A 579 -8.94 19.18 9.07
CA GLN A 579 -9.14 18.80 10.47
C GLN A 579 -7.88 19.03 11.30
N GLU A 580 -8.05 19.69 12.44
CA GLU A 580 -7.00 19.81 13.45
C GLU A 580 -6.57 18.40 13.86
N PHE A 581 -5.30 18.06 13.62
CA PHE A 581 -4.69 16.87 14.18
C PHE A 581 -4.66 17.06 15.70
N SER A 582 -5.54 16.37 16.40
CA SER A 582 -5.36 16.20 17.84
C SER A 582 -4.06 15.43 18.03
N SER A 583 -3.17 15.95 18.84
CA SER A 583 -1.96 15.27 19.27
C SER A 583 -2.35 14.13 20.25
N GLU A 584 -2.94 13.07 19.73
CA GLU A 584 -3.26 11.87 20.52
C GLU A 584 -2.03 11.03 20.89
N ASP A 585 -0.83 11.60 20.79
CA ASP A 585 0.43 10.95 21.16
C ASP A 585 0.93 11.33 22.55
N GLU A 586 0.07 11.79 23.44
CA GLU A 586 0.42 11.87 24.85
C GLU A 586 0.32 10.47 25.47
N ASP A 587 1.39 10.03 26.09
CA ASP A 587 1.65 8.78 26.78
C ASP A 587 0.42 8.25 27.55
N GLU A 588 -0.53 7.61 26.84
CA GLU A 588 -1.50 6.76 27.50
C GLU A 588 -0.73 5.65 28.21
N GLU A 589 -0.89 5.61 29.51
CA GLU A 589 -0.24 4.64 30.38
C GLU A 589 -0.58 3.21 29.89
N TYR A 590 0.46 2.44 29.57
CA TYR A 590 0.28 1.05 29.16
C TYR A 590 -0.36 0.25 30.29
N VAL A 591 -1.51 -0.32 30.03
CA VAL A 591 -2.18 -1.25 30.92
C VAL A 591 -1.80 -2.68 30.53
N TYR A 592 -1.19 -3.41 31.47
CA TYR A 592 -0.87 -4.82 31.27
C TYR A 592 -2.15 -5.65 31.23
N ASP A 593 -2.44 -6.28 30.10
CA ASP A 593 -3.55 -7.19 29.92
C ASP A 593 -3.05 -8.64 30.03
N GLU A 594 -3.35 -9.30 31.14
CA GLU A 594 -2.90 -10.66 31.41
C GLU A 594 -3.57 -11.70 30.53
N GLU A 595 -4.87 -11.52 30.19
CA GLU A 595 -5.59 -12.46 29.34
C GLU A 595 -5.13 -12.36 27.88
N LEU A 596 -4.99 -11.16 27.37
CA LEU A 596 -4.48 -10.93 26.04
C LEU A 596 -3.06 -11.49 25.88
N ASN A 597 -2.18 -11.27 26.86
CA ASN A 597 -0.82 -11.81 26.84
C ASN A 597 -0.80 -13.34 26.86
N LYS A 598 -1.67 -14.00 27.63
CA LYS A 598 -1.79 -15.46 27.65
C LYS A 598 -2.29 -16.00 26.31
N THR A 599 -3.30 -15.37 25.72
CA THR A 599 -3.87 -15.77 24.43
C THR A 599 -2.87 -15.55 23.31
N PHE A 600 -2.19 -14.39 23.30
CA PHE A 600 -1.15 -14.07 22.33
C PHE A 600 0.00 -15.07 22.39
N ASN A 601 0.51 -15.41 23.57
CA ASN A 601 1.59 -16.38 23.72
C ASN A 601 1.20 -17.76 23.21
N ARG A 602 -0.01 -18.24 23.54
CA ARG A 602 -0.53 -19.51 23.05
C ARG A 602 -0.59 -19.54 21.53
N THR A 603 -1.07 -18.44 20.93
CA THR A 603 -1.20 -18.31 19.47
C THR A 603 0.17 -18.35 18.79
N VAL A 604 1.15 -17.64 19.33
CA VAL A 604 2.52 -17.62 18.77
C VAL A 604 3.19 -19.00 18.91
N GLU A 605 3.02 -19.66 20.05
CA GLU A 605 3.56 -21.02 20.27
C GLU A 605 2.90 -22.05 19.34
N ASP A 606 1.58 -22.01 19.18
CA ASP A 606 0.85 -22.94 18.30
C ASP A 606 1.25 -22.77 16.84
N ILE A 607 1.45 -21.54 16.37
CA ILE A 607 1.86 -21.28 14.99
C ILE A 607 3.30 -21.71 14.72
N THR A 608 4.22 -21.43 15.61
CA THR A 608 5.64 -21.75 15.43
C THR A 608 5.92 -23.24 15.57
N ILE A 609 5.22 -23.93 16.45
CA ILE A 609 5.43 -25.37 16.75
C ILE A 609 4.71 -26.25 15.74
N ASP A 610 3.45 -25.98 15.42
CA ASP A 610 2.65 -26.86 14.53
C ASP A 610 3.08 -26.76 13.05
N ASP A 611 3.43 -25.57 12.56
CA ASP A 611 3.94 -25.42 11.19
C ASP A 611 5.31 -26.06 11.01
N ILE A 612 6.15 -26.00 12.04
CA ILE A 612 7.47 -26.65 12.07
C ILE A 612 7.35 -28.16 12.16
N SER A 613 6.46 -28.65 13.01
CA SER A 613 6.24 -30.07 13.19
C SER A 613 5.73 -30.74 11.90
N ARG A 614 4.79 -30.11 11.19
CA ARG A 614 4.29 -30.60 9.90
C ARG A 614 5.37 -30.68 8.82
N HIS A 615 6.30 -29.72 8.80
CA HIS A 615 7.40 -29.71 7.84
C HIS A 615 8.50 -30.72 8.20
N LEU A 616 8.80 -30.88 9.49
CA LEU A 616 9.76 -31.90 9.95
C LEU A 616 9.28 -33.33 9.67
N GLU A 617 7.98 -33.58 9.86
CA GLU A 617 7.40 -34.92 9.57
C GLU A 617 7.45 -35.29 8.08
N THR A 618 7.22 -34.34 7.18
CA THR A 618 7.37 -34.58 5.71
C THR A 618 8.81 -34.90 5.31
N LEU A 619 9.78 -34.39 6.03
CA LEU A 619 11.19 -34.57 5.75
C LEU A 619 11.81 -35.82 6.41
N GLU A 620 11.25 -36.31 7.52
CA GLU A 620 11.67 -37.58 8.14
C GLU A 620 11.15 -38.78 7.38
N ILE A 621 10.00 -38.69 6.71
CA ILE A 621 9.41 -39.77 5.91
C ILE A 621 10.27 -40.07 4.67
N GLU A 622 10.94 -39.06 4.09
CA GLU A 622 11.83 -39.26 2.93
C GLU A 622 13.19 -39.88 3.29
N LYS A 623 13.59 -39.94 4.56
CA LYS A 623 14.90 -40.40 5.02
C LYS A 623 14.91 -41.78 5.67
N LYS A 624 13.78 -42.41 5.95
CA LYS A 624 13.72 -43.75 6.57
C LYS A 624 12.97 -44.76 5.71
N GLY A 625 13.67 -45.29 4.72
CA GLY A 625 13.52 -46.68 4.36
C GLY A 625 14.58 -47.50 5.14
N ASP A 626 14.15 -48.28 6.11
CA ASP A 626 14.87 -49.22 6.98
C ASP A 626 15.12 -48.75 8.42
N GLU A 627 14.12 -48.98 9.27
CA GLU A 627 14.23 -49.54 10.63
C GLU A 627 12.83 -49.63 11.26
N ASP A 628 12.26 -50.84 11.19
CA ASP A 628 10.97 -51.20 11.76
C ASP A 628 11.08 -51.55 13.25
N SER A 629 10.12 -51.05 14.03
CA SER A 629 9.31 -51.70 15.06
C SER A 629 8.84 -50.81 16.22
N ASP A 630 9.47 -49.65 16.46
CA ASP A 630 9.04 -48.73 17.56
C ASP A 630 8.13 -47.55 17.12
N HIS A 631 7.93 -47.44 15.80
CA HIS A 631 7.21 -46.30 15.23
C HIS A 631 5.68 -46.44 15.29
N GLU A 632 5.13 -47.65 15.23
CA GLU A 632 3.67 -47.87 15.19
C GLU A 632 2.95 -47.49 16.49
N LEU A 633 3.63 -47.52 17.61
CA LEU A 633 3.06 -47.17 18.92
C LEU A 633 3.04 -45.66 19.14
N LYS A 634 4.03 -44.90 18.62
CA LYS A 634 4.09 -43.44 18.69
C LYS A 634 3.13 -42.78 17.70
N GLU A 635 3.00 -43.37 16.51
CA GLU A 635 2.08 -42.89 15.47
C GLU A 635 0.60 -43.11 15.86
N LYS A 636 0.27 -44.24 16.52
CA LYS A 636 -1.08 -44.46 17.05
C LYS A 636 -1.45 -43.51 18.20
N ASN A 637 -0.50 -43.16 19.03
CA ASN A 637 -0.75 -42.19 20.12
C ASN A 637 -0.89 -40.77 19.59
N TRP A 638 -0.18 -40.37 18.53
CA TRP A 638 -0.31 -39.05 17.88
C TRP A 638 -1.64 -38.93 17.13
N LYS A 639 -2.01 -39.91 16.31
CA LYS A 639 -3.30 -39.96 15.59
C LYS A 639 -4.50 -39.90 16.57
N ASN A 640 -4.40 -40.52 17.73
CA ASN A 640 -5.44 -40.46 18.76
C ASN A 640 -5.51 -39.12 19.49
N SER A 641 -4.40 -38.44 19.69
CA SER A 641 -4.39 -37.10 20.31
C SER A 641 -4.93 -36.04 19.32
N HIS A 642 -4.63 -36.18 18.02
CA HIS A 642 -5.12 -35.28 16.97
C HIS A 642 -6.62 -35.47 16.69
N GLN A 643 -7.10 -36.71 16.69
CA GLN A 643 -8.54 -37.01 16.59
C GLN A 643 -9.35 -36.50 17.79
N ARG A 644 -8.78 -36.50 19.00
CA ARG A 644 -9.44 -35.92 20.16
C ARG A 644 -9.50 -34.39 20.13
N ARG A 645 -8.47 -33.71 19.55
CA ARG A 645 -8.49 -32.25 19.30
C ARG A 645 -9.52 -31.86 18.22
N LEU A 646 -9.66 -32.64 17.14
CA LEU A 646 -10.64 -32.40 16.08
C LEU A 646 -12.10 -32.69 16.50
N GLN A 647 -12.31 -33.52 17.51
CA GLN A 647 -13.65 -33.83 18.05
C GLN A 647 -14.15 -32.80 19.08
N GLY A 648 -13.25 -31.95 19.62
CA GLY A 648 -13.59 -30.87 20.57
C GLY A 648 -14.18 -29.60 19.92
N ASN A 649 -13.98 -29.42 18.62
CA ASN A 649 -14.53 -28.29 17.83
C ASN A 649 -15.62 -28.76 16.86
N GLY A 650 -16.62 -29.46 17.43
CA GLY A 650 -17.78 -29.87 16.67
C GLY A 650 -18.77 -28.73 16.49
N MET A 651 -18.80 -28.16 15.31
CA MET A 651 -19.99 -27.70 14.61
C MET A 651 -19.61 -27.11 13.26
N TYR A 652 -20.20 -27.67 12.24
CA TYR A 652 -20.19 -27.43 10.80
C TYR A 652 -19.40 -28.43 9.96
N LYS A 653 -19.95 -29.65 9.88
CA LYS A 653 -19.81 -30.50 8.70
C LYS A 653 -21.11 -30.38 7.91
N ASN A 654 -21.08 -29.76 6.76
CA ASN A 654 -22.02 -30.06 5.69
C ASN A 654 -21.26 -30.63 4.50
N SER A 655 -21.63 -31.85 4.26
CA SER A 655 -21.27 -32.81 3.24
C SER A 655 -21.28 -32.25 1.81
N LEU A 656 -20.21 -32.53 1.07
CA LEU A 656 -20.28 -32.80 -0.35
C LEU A 656 -19.46 -34.07 -0.60
N GLN A 657 -20.17 -35.19 -0.64
CA GLN A 657 -19.70 -36.45 -1.17
C GLN A 657 -19.57 -36.31 -2.70
N TYR A 658 -18.40 -36.55 -3.24
CA TYR A 658 -18.25 -36.97 -4.63
C TYR A 658 -17.94 -38.46 -4.64
N GLU A 659 -18.89 -39.21 -5.17
CA GLU A 659 -18.74 -40.63 -5.47
C GLU A 659 -17.69 -40.83 -6.58
N THR A 660 -16.70 -41.64 -6.31
CA THR A 660 -15.84 -42.25 -7.32
C THR A 660 -16.49 -43.53 -7.79
N ALA A 661 -17.08 -43.53 -8.95
CA ALA A 661 -17.51 -44.72 -9.63
C ALA A 661 -16.41 -45.17 -10.60
N SER A 662 -15.77 -46.31 -10.25
CA SER A 662 -14.93 -47.08 -11.16
C SER A 662 -15.84 -47.93 -12.06
N HIS A 663 -15.75 -47.80 -13.36
CA HIS A 663 -16.17 -48.87 -14.27
C HIS A 663 -15.08 -49.15 -15.31
N LYS A 664 -14.43 -50.30 -15.12
CA LYS A 664 -13.80 -51.06 -16.21
C LYS A 664 -14.92 -51.70 -17.04
N THR A 665 -14.90 -51.51 -18.34
CA THR A 665 -15.18 -52.60 -19.30
C THR A 665 -14.68 -52.22 -20.69
N ALA A 666 -13.92 -53.14 -21.23
CA ALA A 666 -13.43 -53.11 -22.60
C ALA A 666 -14.55 -53.54 -23.57
N SER A 667 -14.63 -52.92 -24.75
CA SER A 667 -15.10 -53.61 -25.95
C SER A 667 -14.66 -52.84 -27.21
N LYS A 668 -13.95 -53.60 -28.04
CA LYS A 668 -13.62 -53.30 -29.45
C LYS A 668 -14.89 -53.18 -30.28
N ARG A 669 -14.97 -52.25 -31.21
CA ARG A 669 -15.37 -52.50 -32.60
C ARG A 669 -15.16 -51.29 -33.53
N LYS A 670 -14.81 -51.68 -34.71
CA LYS A 670 -14.38 -51.06 -35.94
C LYS A 670 -15.43 -50.30 -36.75
N TYR A 671 -14.90 -49.37 -37.60
CA TYR A 671 -15.40 -48.94 -38.94
C TYR A 671 -16.75 -48.13 -38.95
N THR A 672 -16.95 -47.10 -39.76
CA THR A 672 -16.53 -46.62 -41.11
C THR A 672 -17.12 -45.20 -41.31
N ASN A 673 -16.38 -44.42 -42.11
CA ASN A 673 -16.75 -43.27 -42.95
C ASN A 673 -18.22 -42.76 -42.98
N LEU A 674 -18.38 -41.47 -42.71
CA LEU A 674 -18.77 -40.46 -43.73
C LEU A 674 -18.43 -39.09 -43.19
#